data_28b368556f33fa81438644dd21cc3baa
#
_entry.id   28b368556f33fa81438644dd21cc3baa
#
_cell.length_a   1.000
_cell.length_b   1.000
_cell.length_c   1.000
_cell.angle_alpha   90.00
_cell.angle_beta   90.00
_cell.angle_gamma   90.00
#
_symmetry.space_group_name_H-M   'P 1'
#
loop_
_entity.id
_entity.type
_entity.pdbx_description
1 polymer ?
#
loop_
_entity_poly.entity_id
_entity_poly.type
_entity_poly.pdbx_seq_one_letter_code
_entity_poly.pdbx_strand_id
1 'polypeptide(L)'
;MKNKKKILSCISLLAFAATAAGFAGAGVRANAAETAGETQKANGFYMEAGASVRIDGKAGVRFQAYLSADKYEELIETPQQAGKDVKIYAVANRSDTGVTLGATNAVQQEVSLPLPDENGGYTLQARVTYDELAAETIKKAAAVEISARYYIVTDGEEQSAVAAEENDNSRSMRAVANAALTKGEVEKNAVKNYLGNVTNVSVAGKMYVSDMQTIDLSGVIGNDVSAAYDTAYFGAKKVGTVAKNKVSLNTPVKAEIGEEFPLTLMDSENNVLNTSFVYGYTTISGLVQGASGTVTATTAGGKTFAGEITDENAYTVDVLANETYNLYFDCGSDATATDGILNGVAVQTEAVTANLDKTYAKVKGVKHGKGTGNTYGDWTRTANGEYTAKRLSDENSYTLGAFAEAEDFYVSARIQGGKGNYVGAGVNIVGDDFGDDTANKNLQFFKINSDSFVQLYSWGPGGWQNGIEGGAMIEKDGNSADDFVFTLIRYEKAFHVFINGHFVKTWENTVEDNGRKIDLTKIGTVVPGMLLRGNYGSTDVRFSEWEYTSDKTAVAEKLALGRIGGTVEGGNGTVTATLVENGVETNVKYAAKITNKAYSLSLTAGKTYNLYFDCGTTDGIIQGVTATKEGVTANLDKTYAKISVATPGGKGTAEGTRGSWTRSANNEYTVEGLHNGDAFTIAQFGKSENFIVSARIQGGSGMKAGFTMLTGGTVQNLQIFRNGNDSATGARKFTMYSWGVQWIKSGLLDKSAPFDDDNYTFTLIKYEKKLHLYVDNTFLVTFEGTFKATKGTLDLSTIGSVTVGMSLYGTYSKTVKFCDWSYSAADSDITEYMSAHNS
;
A
#
# COMPACT_ATOMS: atom_id res chain seq x y z
N MET A 1 -0.67 5.76 -37.70
CA MET A 1 -0.59 7.07 -37.03
C MET A 1 -1.93 7.71 -36.70
N LYS A 2 -3.09 7.26 -37.24
CA LYS A 2 -4.41 7.90 -36.96
C LYS A 2 -5.12 7.47 -35.67
N ASN A 3 -4.67 6.47 -34.94
CA ASN A 3 -5.41 5.94 -33.76
C ASN A 3 -4.82 6.30 -32.38
N LYS A 4 -3.72 7.03 -32.30
CA LYS A 4 -3.12 7.43 -31.01
C LYS A 4 -3.76 8.68 -30.37
N LYS A 5 -4.52 9.47 -31.13
CA LYS A 5 -5.14 10.72 -30.61
C LYS A 5 -6.44 10.52 -29.79
N LYS A 6 -7.05 9.32 -29.76
CA LYS A 6 -8.36 9.11 -29.13
C LYS A 6 -8.34 8.78 -27.63
N ILE A 7 -7.21 8.41 -27.02
CA ILE A 7 -7.17 7.93 -25.63
C ILE A 7 -6.86 9.05 -24.63
N LEU A 8 -6.22 10.13 -25.06
CA LEU A 8 -5.87 11.24 -24.16
C LEU A 8 -7.02 12.24 -23.91
N SER A 9 -8.06 12.24 -24.76
CA SER A 9 -9.15 13.21 -24.65
C SER A 9 -10.19 12.91 -23.55
N CYS A 10 -10.29 11.68 -23.07
CA CYS A 10 -11.32 11.31 -22.09
C CYS A 10 -11.01 11.68 -20.65
N ILE A 11 -9.74 11.88 -20.29
CA ILE A 11 -9.37 12.16 -18.87
C ILE A 11 -9.38 13.66 -18.58
N SER A 12 -9.09 14.50 -19.58
CA SER A 12 -9.14 15.96 -19.41
C SER A 12 -10.57 16.54 -19.44
N LEU A 13 -11.54 15.82 -20.02
CA LEU A 13 -12.90 16.33 -20.15
C LEU A 13 -13.70 16.35 -18.84
N LEU A 14 -13.40 15.49 -17.87
CA LEU A 14 -14.16 15.46 -16.61
C LEU A 14 -13.82 16.64 -15.66
N ALA A 15 -12.60 17.14 -15.69
CA ALA A 15 -12.23 18.30 -14.86
C ALA A 15 -12.63 19.64 -15.49
N PHE A 16 -12.75 19.69 -16.84
CA PHE A 16 -13.13 20.92 -17.56
C PHE A 16 -14.64 21.06 -17.82
N ALA A 17 -15.39 19.96 -17.86
CA ALA A 17 -16.83 20.00 -18.06
C ALA A 17 -17.57 20.68 -16.88
N ALA A 18 -17.03 20.60 -15.65
CA ALA A 18 -17.61 21.26 -14.49
C ALA A 18 -17.46 22.80 -14.52
N THR A 19 -16.42 23.32 -15.17
CA THR A 19 -16.22 24.79 -15.30
C THR A 19 -16.81 25.35 -16.60
N ALA A 20 -16.98 24.59 -17.65
CA ALA A 20 -17.55 25.05 -18.91
C ALA A 20 -19.08 24.92 -18.96
N ALA A 21 -19.70 23.94 -18.26
CA ALA A 21 -21.14 23.77 -18.20
C ALA A 21 -21.86 24.84 -17.34
N GLY A 22 -21.14 25.54 -16.42
CA GLY A 22 -21.73 26.59 -15.56
C GLY A 22 -22.00 27.92 -16.25
N PHE A 23 -21.50 28.17 -17.45
CA PHE A 23 -21.62 29.50 -18.06
C PHE A 23 -22.19 29.51 -19.49
N ALA A 24 -22.79 28.43 -19.94
CA ALA A 24 -23.61 28.50 -21.14
C ALA A 24 -24.94 29.22 -20.85
N GLY A 25 -24.86 30.52 -20.89
CA GLY A 25 -25.93 31.41 -21.26
C GLY A 25 -27.16 31.52 -20.39
N ALA A 26 -27.43 32.66 -19.86
CA ALA A 26 -28.69 33.39 -19.99
C ALA A 26 -28.36 34.86 -19.92
N GLY A 27 -27.65 35.37 -20.88
CA GLY A 27 -27.95 36.71 -21.31
C GLY A 27 -29.39 36.72 -21.77
N VAL A 28 -30.12 37.76 -21.42
CA VAL A 28 -31.45 38.02 -22.04
C VAL A 28 -31.26 37.95 -23.55
N ARG A 29 -31.66 36.86 -24.16
CA ARG A 29 -31.72 36.75 -25.62
C ARG A 29 -32.86 37.63 -26.10
N ALA A 30 -32.52 38.76 -26.66
CA ALA A 30 -33.37 39.32 -27.67
C ALA A 30 -33.31 38.39 -28.88
N ASN A 31 -34.44 37.92 -29.40
CA ASN A 31 -34.61 36.92 -30.47
C ASN A 31 -33.96 37.30 -31.84
N ALA A 32 -33.00 38.19 -31.88
CA ALA A 32 -32.24 38.55 -33.09
C ALA A 32 -30.82 37.88 -33.16
N ALA A 33 -30.40 37.14 -32.12
CA ALA A 33 -29.02 36.65 -32.04
C ALA A 33 -28.84 35.20 -32.57
N GLU A 34 -29.92 34.45 -32.81
CA GLU A 34 -29.78 33.06 -33.28
C GLU A 34 -29.30 32.94 -34.73
N THR A 35 -29.73 33.87 -35.59
CA THR A 35 -29.32 33.89 -37.03
C THR A 35 -27.91 34.44 -37.25
N ALA A 36 -27.44 35.33 -36.39
CA ALA A 36 -26.08 35.87 -36.49
C ALA A 36 -25.02 34.84 -35.97
N GLY A 37 -25.35 34.04 -34.95
CA GLY A 37 -24.46 33.02 -34.37
C GLY A 37 -24.11 31.83 -35.27
N GLU A 38 -25.03 31.45 -36.15
CA GLU A 38 -24.79 30.32 -37.11
C GLU A 38 -23.90 30.75 -38.28
N THR A 39 -23.98 31.99 -38.72
CA THR A 39 -23.13 32.50 -39.82
C THR A 39 -21.69 32.72 -39.38
N GLN A 40 -21.47 33.11 -38.11
CA GLN A 40 -20.13 33.25 -37.53
C GLN A 40 -19.41 31.92 -37.26
N LYS A 41 -20.16 30.90 -36.87
CA LYS A 41 -19.61 29.53 -36.75
C LYS A 41 -19.12 28.97 -38.09
N ALA A 42 -19.67 29.44 -39.20
CA ALA A 42 -19.28 28.99 -40.56
C ALA A 42 -17.89 29.47 -40.97
N ASN A 43 -17.38 30.59 -40.40
CA ASN A 43 -16.07 31.13 -40.74
C ASN A 43 -14.92 30.59 -39.88
N GLY A 44 -15.22 29.87 -38.79
CA GLY A 44 -14.29 29.06 -38.02
C GLY A 44 -13.32 29.80 -37.11
N PHE A 45 -13.22 31.14 -37.12
CA PHE A 45 -12.49 31.93 -36.14
C PHE A 45 -13.32 33.15 -35.75
N TYR A 46 -13.90 33.09 -34.54
CA TYR A 46 -14.86 34.12 -34.11
C TYR A 46 -14.84 34.31 -32.59
N MET A 47 -15.30 35.48 -32.14
CA MET A 47 -15.49 35.79 -30.75
C MET A 47 -16.72 35.08 -30.19
N GLU A 48 -16.61 34.47 -29.05
CA GLU A 48 -17.79 33.98 -28.30
C GLU A 48 -18.56 35.16 -27.71
N ALA A 49 -19.91 35.01 -27.71
CA ALA A 49 -20.76 36.06 -27.14
C ALA A 49 -20.63 36.14 -25.63
N GLY A 50 -20.58 37.36 -25.11
CA GLY A 50 -20.52 37.60 -23.67
C GLY A 50 -19.12 37.50 -23.08
N ALA A 51 -19.09 37.50 -21.75
CA ALA A 51 -17.88 37.43 -20.95
C ALA A 51 -18.16 36.73 -19.60
N SER A 52 -17.12 36.25 -18.94
CA SER A 52 -17.27 35.65 -17.59
C SER A 52 -16.25 36.21 -16.59
N VAL A 53 -16.57 36.11 -15.31
CA VAL A 53 -15.64 36.47 -14.22
C VAL A 53 -14.64 35.33 -13.99
N ARG A 54 -13.39 35.68 -13.71
CA ARG A 54 -12.32 34.72 -13.33
C ARG A 54 -11.91 34.90 -11.87
N ILE A 55 -11.55 33.82 -11.25
CA ILE A 55 -11.19 33.73 -9.83
C ILE A 55 -9.75 33.36 -9.55
N ASP A 56 -9.09 32.73 -10.50
CA ASP A 56 -7.69 32.34 -10.35
C ASP A 56 -6.79 33.60 -10.33
N GLY A 57 -6.27 33.90 -9.18
CA GLY A 57 -5.44 35.11 -8.96
C GLY A 57 -6.22 36.39 -8.88
N LYS A 58 -5.79 37.45 -9.58
CA LYS A 58 -6.44 38.75 -9.57
C LYS A 58 -7.81 38.71 -10.25
N ALA A 59 -8.79 39.41 -9.67
CA ALA A 59 -10.11 39.51 -10.25
C ALA A 59 -10.07 40.15 -11.65
N GLY A 60 -10.87 39.65 -12.57
CA GLY A 60 -10.92 40.13 -13.93
C GLY A 60 -12.06 39.54 -14.74
N VAL A 61 -12.20 39.99 -15.98
CA VAL A 61 -13.16 39.53 -16.94
C VAL A 61 -12.46 38.63 -17.97
N ARG A 62 -13.03 37.47 -18.24
CA ARG A 62 -12.55 36.53 -19.25
C ARG A 62 -13.40 36.68 -20.50
N PHE A 63 -12.71 36.76 -21.62
CA PHE A 63 -13.27 36.68 -22.97
C PHE A 63 -12.82 35.41 -23.66
N GLN A 64 -13.64 34.93 -24.59
CA GLN A 64 -13.36 33.69 -25.32
C GLN A 64 -13.50 33.91 -26.83
N ALA A 65 -12.70 33.14 -27.58
CA ALA A 65 -12.87 33.01 -29.02
C ALA A 65 -12.78 31.54 -29.42
N TYR A 66 -13.47 31.13 -30.44
CA TYR A 66 -13.39 29.80 -30.98
C TYR A 66 -12.59 29.79 -32.27
N LEU A 67 -11.70 28.79 -32.40
CA LEU A 67 -10.90 28.52 -33.60
C LEU A 67 -11.20 27.08 -34.03
N SER A 68 -11.82 26.92 -35.21
CA SER A 68 -12.10 25.59 -35.75
C SER A 68 -10.85 24.82 -36.14
N ALA A 69 -10.93 23.51 -36.29
CA ALA A 69 -9.83 22.67 -36.74
C ALA A 69 -9.27 23.10 -38.10
N ASP A 70 -10.16 23.43 -39.07
CA ASP A 70 -9.76 23.86 -40.41
C ASP A 70 -9.02 25.20 -40.34
N LYS A 71 -9.50 26.14 -39.55
CA LYS A 71 -8.82 27.43 -39.35
C LYS A 71 -7.54 27.33 -38.55
N TYR A 72 -7.43 26.39 -37.64
CA TYR A 72 -6.19 26.09 -36.97
C TYR A 72 -5.14 25.59 -37.97
N GLU A 73 -5.51 24.63 -38.84
CA GLU A 73 -4.60 24.14 -39.87
C GLU A 73 -4.15 25.27 -40.82
N GLU A 74 -5.08 26.11 -41.25
CA GLU A 74 -4.84 27.23 -42.14
C GLU A 74 -3.94 28.30 -41.52
N LEU A 75 -4.29 28.79 -40.32
CA LEU A 75 -3.71 29.99 -39.72
C LEU A 75 -2.52 29.73 -38.82
N ILE A 76 -2.36 28.51 -38.32
CA ILE A 76 -1.32 28.17 -37.35
C ILE A 76 -0.46 27.01 -37.85
N GLU A 77 -1.01 25.84 -38.11
CA GLU A 77 -0.24 24.64 -38.35
C GLU A 77 0.54 24.75 -39.68
N THR A 78 -0.11 25.15 -40.78
CA THR A 78 0.53 25.31 -42.09
C THR A 78 1.63 26.38 -42.10
N PRO A 79 1.45 27.59 -41.52
CA PRO A 79 2.54 28.55 -41.40
C PRO A 79 3.69 28.04 -40.51
N GLN A 80 3.42 27.37 -39.39
CA GLN A 80 4.48 26.80 -38.54
C GLN A 80 5.28 25.72 -39.25
N GLN A 81 4.61 24.83 -40.00
CA GLN A 81 5.28 23.82 -40.84
C GLN A 81 6.14 24.47 -41.93
N ALA A 82 5.79 25.65 -42.40
CA ALA A 82 6.60 26.48 -43.31
C ALA A 82 7.74 27.25 -42.60
N GLY A 83 7.94 27.04 -41.30
CA GLY A 83 9.01 27.67 -40.53
C GLY A 83 8.71 29.08 -40.05
N LYS A 84 7.46 29.51 -40.09
CA LYS A 84 7.04 30.84 -39.64
C LYS A 84 6.75 30.87 -38.14
N ASP A 85 7.05 32.00 -37.49
CA ASP A 85 6.63 32.23 -36.11
C ASP A 85 5.15 32.66 -36.10
N VAL A 86 4.31 31.96 -35.34
CA VAL A 86 2.88 32.24 -35.26
C VAL A 86 2.49 32.45 -33.79
N LYS A 87 1.90 33.60 -33.49
CA LYS A 87 1.44 33.98 -32.13
C LYS A 87 -0.01 34.33 -32.12
N ILE A 88 -0.67 34.06 -31.02
CA ILE A 88 -2.05 34.42 -30.77
C ILE A 88 -2.09 35.54 -29.75
N TYR A 89 -2.79 36.61 -30.02
CA TYR A 89 -2.97 37.73 -29.12
C TYR A 89 -4.46 37.95 -28.80
N ALA A 90 -4.76 38.17 -27.53
CA ALA A 90 -6.03 38.76 -27.11
C ALA A 90 -5.80 40.25 -26.86
N VAL A 91 -6.61 41.09 -27.45
CA VAL A 91 -6.61 42.55 -27.24
C VAL A 91 -7.93 42.91 -26.59
N ALA A 92 -7.86 43.57 -25.46
CA ALA A 92 -9.03 44.07 -24.78
C ALA A 92 -8.92 45.58 -24.48
N ASN A 93 -10.02 46.32 -24.66
CA ASN A 93 -10.07 47.75 -24.43
C ASN A 93 -11.51 48.21 -24.08
N ARG A 94 -11.65 49.45 -23.76
CA ARG A 94 -12.97 50.06 -23.67
C ARG A 94 -13.70 49.94 -25.02
N SER A 95 -14.96 49.57 -24.98
CA SER A 95 -15.76 49.37 -26.17
C SER A 95 -15.88 50.59 -27.06
N ASP A 96 -15.75 51.78 -26.49
CA ASP A 96 -15.78 53.05 -27.21
C ASP A 96 -14.45 53.41 -27.87
N THR A 97 -13.34 52.77 -27.53
CA THR A 97 -12.00 53.05 -28.05
C THR A 97 -11.50 52.01 -29.05
N GLY A 98 -12.22 50.90 -29.16
CA GLY A 98 -11.91 49.81 -30.10
C GLY A 98 -10.84 48.82 -29.58
N VAL A 99 -10.80 47.64 -30.16
CA VAL A 99 -9.98 46.49 -29.78
C VAL A 99 -9.01 46.07 -30.89
N THR A 100 -8.31 47.04 -31.46
CA THR A 100 -7.31 46.81 -32.55
C THR A 100 -5.97 46.40 -31.96
N LEU A 101 -5.28 45.48 -32.61
CA LEU A 101 -3.93 45.09 -32.26
C LEU A 101 -2.99 46.30 -32.27
N GLY A 102 -2.17 46.50 -31.26
CA GLY A 102 -1.26 47.64 -31.11
C GLY A 102 -1.93 48.95 -30.69
N ALA A 103 -3.25 48.96 -30.39
CA ALA A 103 -3.93 50.17 -29.98
C ALA A 103 -3.39 50.72 -28.65
N THR A 104 -3.25 52.05 -28.57
CA THR A 104 -2.83 52.71 -27.35
C THR A 104 -3.87 52.52 -26.25
N ASN A 105 -3.41 52.17 -25.05
CA ASN A 105 -4.22 51.82 -23.87
C ASN A 105 -5.02 50.53 -23.94
N ALA A 106 -4.82 49.71 -24.99
CA ALA A 106 -5.36 48.37 -24.99
C ALA A 106 -4.49 47.40 -24.17
N VAL A 107 -5.14 46.45 -23.48
CA VAL A 107 -4.46 45.32 -22.86
C VAL A 107 -4.24 44.29 -23.94
N GLN A 108 -2.99 43.98 -24.21
CA GLN A 108 -2.61 42.97 -25.19
C GLN A 108 -1.93 41.81 -24.45
N GLN A 109 -2.41 40.59 -24.66
CA GLN A 109 -1.90 39.39 -24.02
C GLN A 109 -1.64 38.31 -25.06
N GLU A 110 -0.45 37.72 -25.04
CA GLU A 110 -0.16 36.51 -25.80
C GLU A 110 -0.91 35.30 -25.17
N VAL A 111 -1.57 34.50 -26.00
CA VAL A 111 -2.44 33.41 -25.58
C VAL A 111 -1.90 32.08 -26.10
N SER A 112 -1.71 31.12 -25.20
CA SER A 112 -1.33 29.77 -25.57
C SER A 112 -2.54 28.98 -26.05
N LEU A 113 -2.32 28.07 -27.02
CA LEU A 113 -3.35 27.14 -27.47
C LEU A 113 -3.71 26.15 -26.36
N PRO A 114 -4.99 26.03 -26.01
CA PRO A 114 -5.43 24.97 -25.11
C PRO A 114 -5.44 23.60 -25.82
N LEU A 115 -5.94 22.57 -25.14
CA LEU A 115 -6.24 21.30 -25.80
C LEU A 115 -7.42 21.47 -26.75
N PRO A 116 -7.42 20.80 -27.93
CA PRO A 116 -8.55 20.81 -28.84
C PRO A 116 -9.77 20.09 -28.24
N ASP A 117 -10.95 20.52 -28.67
CA ASP A 117 -12.20 19.85 -28.36
C ASP A 117 -12.36 18.53 -29.16
N GLU A 118 -13.48 17.84 -28.99
CA GLU A 118 -13.79 16.58 -29.69
C GLU A 118 -13.84 16.71 -31.24
N ASN A 119 -14.03 17.93 -31.76
CA ASN A 119 -14.04 18.23 -33.18
C ASN A 119 -12.69 18.78 -33.69
N GLY A 120 -11.69 18.85 -32.82
CA GLY A 120 -10.36 19.38 -33.12
C GLY A 120 -10.26 20.89 -33.10
N GLY A 121 -11.27 21.59 -32.66
CA GLY A 121 -11.30 23.05 -32.51
C GLY A 121 -10.71 23.50 -31.16
N TYR A 122 -10.47 24.80 -31.02
CA TYR A 122 -9.82 25.39 -29.85
C TYR A 122 -10.64 26.54 -29.27
N THR A 123 -10.95 26.50 -27.99
CA THR A 123 -11.54 27.63 -27.26
C THR A 123 -10.43 28.46 -26.62
N LEU A 124 -10.09 29.57 -27.23
CA LEU A 124 -9.08 30.52 -26.76
C LEU A 124 -9.65 31.33 -25.59
N GLN A 125 -8.82 31.58 -24.56
CA GLN A 125 -9.27 32.29 -23.35
C GLN A 125 -8.23 33.34 -22.93
N ALA A 126 -8.67 34.53 -22.70
CA ALA A 126 -7.88 35.63 -22.15
C ALA A 126 -8.62 36.35 -21.05
N ARG A 127 -7.89 36.88 -20.09
CA ARG A 127 -8.42 37.58 -18.95
C ARG A 127 -7.87 39.01 -18.90
N VAL A 128 -8.75 39.96 -18.63
CA VAL A 128 -8.38 41.35 -18.35
C VAL A 128 -8.62 41.64 -16.87
N THR A 129 -7.58 42.06 -16.18
CA THR A 129 -7.66 42.42 -14.74
C THR A 129 -7.92 43.89 -14.54
N TYR A 130 -8.36 44.24 -13.35
CA TYR A 130 -8.56 45.67 -12.97
C TYR A 130 -7.27 46.49 -13.07
N ASP A 131 -6.16 45.93 -12.64
CA ASP A 131 -4.87 46.63 -12.65
C ASP A 131 -4.43 47.01 -14.07
N GLU A 132 -4.82 46.22 -15.06
CA GLU A 132 -4.49 46.43 -16.47
C GLU A 132 -5.35 47.53 -17.11
N LEU A 133 -6.52 47.82 -16.53
CA LEU A 133 -7.46 48.81 -17.03
C LEU A 133 -7.47 50.11 -16.24
N ALA A 134 -6.71 50.24 -15.14
CA ALA A 134 -6.88 51.26 -14.12
C ALA A 134 -6.21 52.57 -14.48
N ALA A 135 -6.88 53.44 -15.23
CA ALA A 135 -6.66 54.86 -15.15
C ALA A 135 -7.66 55.57 -14.20
N GLU A 136 -8.64 54.86 -13.64
CA GLU A 136 -9.69 55.43 -12.79
C GLU A 136 -9.88 54.60 -11.51
N THR A 137 -10.50 55.16 -10.51
CA THR A 137 -10.92 54.39 -9.32
C THR A 137 -11.73 53.18 -9.75
N ILE A 138 -11.51 52.03 -9.13
CA ILE A 138 -12.14 50.73 -9.48
C ILE A 138 -13.67 50.85 -9.57
N LYS A 139 -14.31 51.65 -8.71
CA LYS A 139 -15.77 51.89 -8.75
C LYS A 139 -16.25 52.43 -10.09
N LYS A 140 -15.49 53.34 -10.72
CA LYS A 140 -15.84 53.93 -12.03
C LYS A 140 -15.49 52.97 -13.15
N ALA A 141 -14.35 52.30 -13.10
CA ALA A 141 -13.91 51.32 -14.08
C ALA A 141 -14.87 50.14 -14.20
N ALA A 142 -15.49 49.71 -13.12
CA ALA A 142 -16.40 48.56 -13.12
C ALA A 142 -17.68 48.77 -13.95
N ALA A 143 -18.10 49.99 -14.20
CA ALA A 143 -19.23 50.31 -15.04
C ALA A 143 -18.88 50.50 -16.51
N VAL A 144 -17.59 50.56 -16.84
CA VAL A 144 -17.12 50.77 -18.21
C VAL A 144 -17.29 49.47 -19.01
N GLU A 145 -17.89 49.61 -20.20
CA GLU A 145 -18.00 48.51 -21.15
C GLU A 145 -16.63 48.20 -21.75
N ILE A 146 -16.25 46.94 -21.70
CA ILE A 146 -15.00 46.40 -22.22
C ILE A 146 -15.35 45.37 -23.29
N SER A 147 -14.64 45.40 -24.41
CA SER A 147 -14.67 44.37 -25.45
C SER A 147 -13.31 43.78 -25.61
N ALA A 148 -13.26 42.61 -26.21
CA ALA A 148 -12.02 41.98 -26.60
C ALA A 148 -12.10 41.42 -28.02
N ARG A 149 -10.94 41.24 -28.65
CA ARG A 149 -10.79 40.57 -29.94
C ARG A 149 -9.50 39.77 -29.95
N TYR A 150 -9.54 38.63 -30.61
CA TYR A 150 -8.36 37.77 -30.79
C TYR A 150 -7.76 37.96 -32.17
N TYR A 151 -6.42 37.83 -32.23
CA TYR A 151 -5.63 38.00 -33.44
C TYR A 151 -4.63 36.85 -33.53
N ILE A 152 -4.49 36.28 -34.72
CA ILE A 152 -3.41 35.35 -35.05
C ILE A 152 -2.42 36.12 -35.93
N VAL A 153 -1.19 36.24 -35.47
CA VAL A 153 -0.11 37.02 -36.13
C VAL A 153 0.96 36.06 -36.58
N THR A 154 1.30 36.17 -37.85
CA THR A 154 2.37 35.37 -38.49
C THR A 154 3.57 36.26 -38.76
N ASP A 155 4.80 35.78 -38.44
CA ASP A 155 6.08 36.48 -38.61
C ASP A 155 6.21 37.82 -37.83
N GLY A 156 5.34 38.04 -36.81
CA GLY A 156 5.44 39.22 -35.94
C GLY A 156 5.00 40.58 -36.53
N GLU A 157 4.43 40.61 -37.73
CA GLU A 157 3.99 41.82 -38.38
C GLU A 157 2.49 42.07 -38.25
N GLU A 158 2.08 43.22 -37.77
CA GLU A 158 0.65 43.58 -37.61
C GLU A 158 -0.13 43.46 -38.93
N GLN A 159 0.50 43.64 -40.08
CA GLN A 159 -0.14 43.52 -41.38
C GLN A 159 -0.48 42.08 -41.76
N SER A 160 0.08 41.09 -41.07
CA SER A 160 -0.22 39.65 -41.26
C SER A 160 -1.25 39.15 -40.22
N ALA A 161 -1.81 40.03 -39.43
CA ALA A 161 -2.76 39.65 -38.36
C ALA A 161 -4.15 39.30 -38.92
N VAL A 162 -4.63 38.10 -38.60
CA VAL A 162 -6.00 37.68 -38.86
C VAL A 162 -6.80 37.85 -37.57
N ALA A 163 -7.86 38.70 -37.64
CA ALA A 163 -8.72 38.99 -36.51
C ALA A 163 -9.86 37.95 -36.44
N ALA A 164 -10.21 37.52 -35.22
CA ALA A 164 -11.45 36.81 -34.97
C ALA A 164 -12.67 37.65 -35.40
N GLU A 165 -13.70 37.02 -35.97
CA GLU A 165 -14.95 37.75 -36.27
C GLU A 165 -15.59 38.30 -35.00
N GLU A 166 -16.17 39.50 -35.10
CA GLU A 166 -16.79 40.17 -33.99
C GLU A 166 -18.09 39.47 -33.57
N ASN A 167 -18.35 39.53 -32.28
CA ASN A 167 -19.60 39.08 -31.68
C ASN A 167 -19.96 40.04 -30.53
N ASP A 168 -21.18 40.00 -30.05
CA ASP A 168 -21.63 40.79 -28.89
C ASP A 168 -20.94 40.32 -27.60
N ASN A 169 -19.74 40.83 -27.34
CA ASN A 169 -18.95 40.57 -26.16
C ASN A 169 -18.64 41.81 -25.31
N SER A 170 -19.22 42.94 -25.63
CA SER A 170 -19.07 44.16 -24.82
C SER A 170 -19.77 44.01 -23.48
N ARG A 171 -19.05 44.00 -22.40
CA ARG A 171 -19.57 43.83 -21.05
C ARG A 171 -18.82 44.69 -20.03
N SER A 172 -19.56 45.29 -19.12
CA SER A 172 -18.93 45.84 -17.91
C SER A 172 -18.64 44.69 -16.91
N MET A 173 -17.63 44.90 -16.11
CA MET A 173 -17.31 43.94 -15.04
C MET A 173 -18.47 43.82 -14.04
N ARG A 174 -19.18 44.90 -13.79
CA ARG A 174 -20.40 44.89 -12.95
C ARG A 174 -21.48 44.00 -13.56
N ALA A 175 -21.76 44.10 -14.85
CA ALA A 175 -22.79 43.31 -15.51
C ALA A 175 -22.44 41.80 -15.48
N VAL A 176 -21.15 41.46 -15.70
CA VAL A 176 -20.68 40.09 -15.66
C VAL A 176 -20.78 39.50 -14.24
N ALA A 177 -20.39 40.29 -13.21
CA ALA A 177 -20.50 39.83 -11.82
C ALA A 177 -21.97 39.63 -11.41
N ASN A 178 -22.86 40.56 -11.76
CA ASN A 178 -24.30 40.41 -11.48
C ASN A 178 -24.89 39.19 -12.15
N ALA A 179 -24.56 38.94 -13.42
CA ALA A 179 -25.01 37.76 -14.14
C ALA A 179 -24.48 36.46 -13.52
N ALA A 180 -23.25 36.51 -13.06
CA ALA A 180 -22.63 35.35 -12.41
C ALA A 180 -23.29 35.05 -11.06
N LEU A 181 -23.61 36.05 -10.25
CA LEU A 181 -24.25 35.89 -8.94
C LEU A 181 -25.68 35.37 -9.01
N THR A 182 -26.43 35.74 -10.03
CA THR A 182 -27.83 35.27 -10.21
C THR A 182 -27.93 33.80 -10.53
N LYS A 183 -26.84 33.14 -10.97
CA LYS A 183 -26.82 31.73 -11.32
C LYS A 183 -26.47 30.77 -10.19
N GLY A 184 -26.14 31.28 -9.00
CA GLY A 184 -25.89 30.43 -7.83
C GLY A 184 -24.61 29.60 -7.84
N GLU A 185 -23.81 29.64 -8.90
CA GLU A 185 -22.64 28.79 -9.12
C GLU A 185 -21.36 29.61 -9.19
N VAL A 186 -21.19 30.56 -8.32
CA VAL A 186 -20.01 31.38 -8.48
C VAL A 186 -19.02 31.04 -7.43
N GLU A 187 -17.84 30.96 -7.95
CA GLU A 187 -16.61 31.15 -7.25
C GLU A 187 -16.73 32.40 -6.37
N LYS A 188 -17.30 32.19 -5.20
CA LYS A 188 -17.68 33.24 -4.25
C LYS A 188 -16.54 34.18 -3.94
N ASN A 189 -15.29 33.72 -3.97
CA ASN A 189 -14.14 34.54 -3.60
C ASN A 189 -13.78 35.58 -4.64
N ALA A 190 -13.87 35.28 -5.93
CA ALA A 190 -13.61 36.32 -6.93
C ALA A 190 -14.72 37.39 -6.98
N VAL A 191 -15.96 36.95 -6.78
CA VAL A 191 -17.06 37.90 -6.67
C VAL A 191 -16.95 38.74 -5.40
N LYS A 192 -16.54 38.18 -4.27
CA LYS A 192 -16.22 38.93 -3.04
C LYS A 192 -15.13 39.95 -3.25
N ASN A 193 -14.03 39.58 -3.90
CA ASN A 193 -12.95 40.51 -4.22
C ASN A 193 -13.39 41.61 -5.18
N TYR A 194 -14.25 41.27 -6.11
CA TYR A 194 -14.86 42.25 -7.01
C TYR A 194 -15.81 43.20 -6.27
N LEU A 195 -16.71 42.63 -5.44
CA LEU A 195 -17.70 43.44 -4.67
C LEU A 195 -17.02 44.36 -3.68
N GLY A 196 -15.84 44.05 -3.17
CA GLY A 196 -15.00 44.95 -2.39
C GLY A 196 -14.72 46.29 -3.07
N ASN A 197 -14.95 46.36 -4.38
CA ASN A 197 -14.55 47.50 -5.18
C ASN A 197 -15.69 48.15 -6.01
N VAL A 198 -16.92 47.62 -5.92
CA VAL A 198 -18.04 48.08 -6.76
C VAL A 198 -19.34 48.23 -5.97
N THR A 199 -20.13 49.20 -6.32
CA THR A 199 -21.47 49.40 -5.82
C THR A 199 -22.53 48.94 -6.82
N ASN A 200 -23.79 48.74 -6.39
CA ASN A 200 -24.92 48.31 -7.21
C ASN A 200 -24.72 46.96 -7.90
N VAL A 201 -24.22 45.96 -7.17
CA VAL A 201 -24.04 44.61 -7.61
C VAL A 201 -25.04 43.71 -6.88
N SER A 202 -25.69 42.78 -7.61
CA SER A 202 -26.48 41.71 -6.98
C SER A 202 -25.60 40.52 -6.63
N VAL A 203 -25.59 40.16 -5.37
CA VAL A 203 -24.90 38.97 -4.87
C VAL A 203 -25.93 37.87 -4.66
N ALA A 204 -25.92 36.86 -5.51
CA ALA A 204 -26.67 35.65 -5.26
C ALA A 204 -25.83 34.71 -4.40
N GLY A 205 -25.82 34.90 -3.12
CA GLY A 205 -25.13 34.06 -2.15
C GLY A 205 -26.07 33.62 -1.06
N LYS A 206 -25.84 32.45 -0.49
CA LYS A 206 -26.53 32.03 0.71
C LYS A 206 -25.75 32.55 1.92
N MET A 207 -26.34 33.43 2.69
CA MET A 207 -25.87 33.77 4.03
C MET A 207 -26.56 32.87 5.03
N TYR A 208 -25.77 32.27 5.91
CA TYR A 208 -26.26 31.35 6.90
C TYR A 208 -26.43 32.10 8.23
N VAL A 209 -27.62 32.12 8.75
CA VAL A 209 -27.96 32.92 9.93
C VAL A 209 -28.53 31.98 11.01
N SER A 210 -27.84 31.88 12.12
CA SER A 210 -28.34 31.19 13.29
C SER A 210 -29.15 32.10 14.23
N ASP A 211 -28.95 33.42 14.14
CA ASP A 211 -29.63 34.46 14.90
C ASP A 211 -30.20 35.52 13.95
N MET A 212 -31.50 35.63 13.95
CA MET A 212 -32.21 36.61 13.12
C MET A 212 -32.24 38.01 13.67
N GLN A 213 -31.50 38.37 14.70
CA GLN A 213 -31.30 39.72 15.18
C GLN A 213 -30.09 40.39 14.53
N THR A 214 -29.08 39.60 14.17
CA THR A 214 -27.87 40.06 13.48
C THR A 214 -27.57 39.19 12.29
N ILE A 215 -27.20 39.81 11.16
CA ILE A 215 -26.77 39.11 9.96
C ILE A 215 -25.30 39.45 9.73
N ASP A 216 -24.41 38.46 9.75
CA ASP A 216 -22.99 38.66 9.44
C ASP A 216 -22.79 38.60 7.92
N LEU A 217 -22.29 39.71 7.35
CA LEU A 217 -22.06 39.85 5.92
C LEU A 217 -20.66 39.36 5.49
N SER A 218 -19.76 39.13 6.44
CA SER A 218 -18.34 38.82 6.13
C SER A 218 -18.17 37.55 5.28
N GLY A 219 -19.10 36.60 5.38
CA GLY A 219 -19.16 35.41 4.57
C GLY A 219 -19.56 35.64 3.11
N VAL A 220 -20.13 36.74 2.76
CA VAL A 220 -20.67 37.03 1.41
C VAL A 220 -20.08 38.28 0.80
N ILE A 221 -19.77 39.28 1.64
CA ILE A 221 -19.32 40.62 1.21
C ILE A 221 -18.03 40.94 1.95
N GLY A 222 -16.98 41.42 1.25
CA GLY A 222 -15.73 41.82 1.88
C GLY A 222 -15.93 43.04 2.81
N ASN A 223 -15.05 43.18 3.78
CA ASN A 223 -15.11 44.24 4.82
C ASN A 223 -15.23 45.67 4.26
N ASP A 224 -14.56 45.92 3.15
CA ASP A 224 -14.51 47.27 2.57
C ASP A 224 -15.81 47.63 1.85
N VAL A 225 -16.60 46.63 1.42
CA VAL A 225 -17.89 46.87 0.76
C VAL A 225 -18.98 47.19 1.76
N SER A 226 -19.03 46.43 2.84
CA SER A 226 -20.07 46.63 3.86
C SER A 226 -19.92 47.98 4.57
N ALA A 227 -18.70 48.52 4.65
CA ALA A 227 -18.44 49.84 5.20
C ALA A 227 -19.04 50.98 4.35
N ALA A 228 -19.39 50.74 3.10
CA ALA A 228 -20.04 51.73 2.22
C ALA A 228 -21.55 51.83 2.45
N TYR A 229 -22.16 50.83 3.10
CA TYR A 229 -23.61 50.78 3.32
C TYR A 229 -23.96 51.03 4.77
N ASP A 230 -25.10 51.72 4.98
CA ASP A 230 -25.58 52.08 6.32
C ASP A 230 -26.98 51.55 6.66
N THR A 231 -27.72 51.09 5.64
CA THR A 231 -29.11 50.70 5.79
C THR A 231 -29.41 49.38 5.10
N ALA A 232 -30.28 48.56 5.73
CA ALA A 232 -30.71 47.25 5.21
C ALA A 232 -32.21 47.20 5.02
N TYR A 233 -32.66 46.55 3.93
CA TYR A 233 -34.06 46.36 3.52
C TYR A 233 -34.37 44.92 3.21
N PHE A 234 -35.59 44.44 3.54
CA PHE A 234 -36.24 43.27 2.98
C PHE A 234 -37.30 43.75 2.00
N GLY A 235 -37.05 43.59 0.71
CA GLY A 235 -37.85 44.21 -0.31
C GLY A 235 -37.91 45.73 -0.14
N ALA A 236 -39.09 46.31 -0.02
CA ALA A 236 -39.29 47.76 0.18
C ALA A 236 -39.24 48.18 1.66
N LYS A 237 -39.15 47.26 2.62
CA LYS A 237 -39.21 47.56 4.04
C LYS A 237 -37.82 47.68 4.65
N LYS A 238 -37.51 48.88 5.22
CA LYS A 238 -36.31 49.09 6.02
C LYS A 238 -36.35 48.19 7.25
N VAL A 239 -35.33 47.35 7.42
CA VAL A 239 -35.30 46.34 8.50
C VAL A 239 -34.16 46.52 9.48
N GLY A 240 -33.16 47.33 9.16
CA GLY A 240 -32.04 47.50 10.04
C GLY A 240 -30.99 48.49 9.56
N THR A 241 -29.86 48.49 10.28
CA THR A 241 -28.67 49.31 9.98
C THR A 241 -27.49 48.38 9.70
N VAL A 242 -26.57 48.84 8.88
CA VAL A 242 -25.33 48.12 8.53
C VAL A 242 -24.17 48.81 9.24
N ALA A 243 -23.36 48.02 9.94
CA ALA A 243 -22.10 48.51 10.53
C ALA A 243 -21.07 47.35 10.53
N LYS A 244 -19.88 47.60 9.97
CA LYS A 244 -18.76 46.66 10.00
C LYS A 244 -19.14 45.21 9.60
N ASN A 245 -19.69 45.01 8.46
CA ASN A 245 -20.11 43.67 8.00
C ASN A 245 -21.29 43.05 8.74
N LYS A 246 -21.97 43.79 9.62
CA LYS A 246 -23.16 43.26 10.33
C LYS A 246 -24.37 44.09 10.01
N VAL A 247 -25.45 43.43 9.72
CA VAL A 247 -26.77 44.00 9.72
C VAL A 247 -27.39 43.76 11.09
N SER A 248 -27.74 44.85 11.78
CA SER A 248 -28.53 44.78 13.01
C SER A 248 -30.01 45.03 12.67
N LEU A 249 -30.84 44.02 12.88
CA LEU A 249 -32.26 44.07 12.60
C LEU A 249 -33.00 44.87 13.69
N ASN A 250 -33.91 45.74 13.28
CA ASN A 250 -34.76 46.50 14.21
C ASN A 250 -35.72 45.62 15.01
N THR A 251 -36.12 44.49 14.42
CA THR A 251 -36.97 43.49 15.05
C THR A 251 -36.52 42.12 14.59
N PRO A 252 -36.47 41.14 15.50
CA PRO A 252 -36.16 39.75 15.13
C PRO A 252 -37.14 39.27 14.04
N VAL A 253 -36.65 38.60 13.03
CA VAL A 253 -37.47 37.96 11.99
C VAL A 253 -37.68 36.52 12.39
N LYS A 254 -38.93 36.06 12.39
CA LYS A 254 -39.27 34.64 12.55
C LYS A 254 -39.27 33.97 11.17
N ALA A 255 -38.52 32.92 11.01
CA ALA A 255 -38.43 32.18 9.79
C ALA A 255 -38.32 30.67 10.07
N GLU A 256 -38.64 29.84 9.10
CA GLU A 256 -38.41 28.42 9.14
C GLU A 256 -37.04 28.08 8.56
N ILE A 257 -36.44 26.98 9.01
CA ILE A 257 -35.14 26.51 8.51
C ILE A 257 -35.24 26.26 6.99
N GLY A 258 -34.36 26.87 6.24
CA GLY A 258 -34.32 26.82 4.79
C GLY A 258 -35.10 27.91 4.07
N GLU A 259 -35.78 28.82 4.80
CA GLU A 259 -36.45 29.97 4.21
C GLU A 259 -35.45 30.98 3.70
N GLU A 260 -35.64 31.46 2.47
CA GLU A 260 -34.74 32.40 1.80
C GLU A 260 -35.25 33.82 1.91
N PHE A 261 -34.40 34.74 2.34
CA PHE A 261 -34.70 36.15 2.53
C PHE A 261 -33.87 37.04 1.59
N PRO A 262 -34.50 37.84 0.73
CA PRO A 262 -33.81 38.83 -0.05
C PRO A 262 -33.42 40.04 0.85
N LEU A 263 -32.13 40.37 0.84
CA LEU A 263 -31.58 41.52 1.59
C LEU A 263 -31.02 42.53 0.60
N THR A 264 -31.44 43.79 0.74
CA THR A 264 -30.88 44.92 0.01
C THR A 264 -30.17 45.85 1.00
N LEU A 265 -28.89 46.12 0.73
CA LEU A 265 -28.13 47.15 1.45
C LEU A 265 -28.16 48.44 0.62
N MET A 266 -28.22 49.58 1.28
CA MET A 266 -28.25 50.90 0.65
C MET A 266 -27.28 51.84 1.36
N ASP A 267 -26.58 52.67 0.59
CA ASP A 267 -25.75 53.76 1.10
C ASP A 267 -26.48 55.11 1.05
N SER A 268 -25.84 56.16 1.55
CA SER A 268 -26.40 57.52 1.57
C SER A 268 -26.61 58.13 0.18
N GLU A 269 -26.01 57.57 -0.86
CA GLU A 269 -26.16 58.01 -2.25
C GLU A 269 -27.20 57.17 -3.02
N ASN A 270 -27.93 56.28 -2.31
CA ASN A 270 -28.90 55.31 -2.87
C ASN A 270 -28.26 54.24 -3.78
N ASN A 271 -26.97 53.98 -3.68
CA ASN A 271 -26.42 52.84 -4.30
C ASN A 271 -26.86 51.60 -3.53
N VAL A 272 -27.21 50.52 -4.25
CA VAL A 272 -27.77 49.31 -3.65
C VAL A 272 -26.90 48.09 -3.92
N LEU A 273 -26.82 47.19 -2.92
CA LEU A 273 -26.29 45.87 -3.05
C LEU A 273 -27.37 44.86 -2.64
N ASN A 274 -27.79 44.02 -3.55
CA ASN A 274 -28.77 42.97 -3.31
C ASN A 274 -28.08 41.66 -3.01
N THR A 275 -28.54 40.99 -1.98
CA THR A 275 -28.11 39.63 -1.61
C THR A 275 -29.29 38.87 -1.04
N SER A 276 -29.16 37.60 -0.87
CA SER A 276 -30.11 36.76 -0.14
C SER A 276 -29.42 35.94 0.92
N PHE A 277 -30.12 35.52 1.94
CA PHE A 277 -29.65 34.63 2.96
C PHE A 277 -30.73 33.60 3.30
N VAL A 278 -30.31 32.46 3.87
CA VAL A 278 -31.20 31.36 4.24
C VAL A 278 -31.11 31.15 5.74
N TYR A 279 -32.28 31.05 6.39
CA TYR A 279 -32.34 30.84 7.84
C TYR A 279 -32.00 29.38 8.20
N GLY A 280 -31.39 29.23 9.35
CA GLY A 280 -31.07 27.88 9.89
C GLY A 280 -29.82 27.24 9.35
N TYR A 281 -29.01 27.99 8.62
CA TYR A 281 -27.67 27.52 8.25
C TYR A 281 -26.68 27.78 9.39
N THR A 282 -25.73 26.86 9.50
CA THR A 282 -24.57 26.94 10.38
C THR A 282 -23.33 26.39 9.65
N THR A 283 -22.24 26.25 10.34
CA THR A 283 -20.95 25.93 9.75
C THR A 283 -20.37 24.65 10.34
N ILE A 284 -19.83 23.79 9.47
CA ILE A 284 -18.89 22.76 9.86
C ILE A 284 -17.49 23.23 9.46
N SER A 285 -16.56 23.21 10.39
CA SER A 285 -15.16 23.57 10.15
C SER A 285 -14.23 22.53 10.77
N GLY A 286 -12.97 22.53 10.37
CA GLY A 286 -11.98 21.64 10.96
C GLY A 286 -10.66 21.63 10.21
N LEU A 287 -9.79 20.69 10.61
CA LEU A 287 -8.51 20.44 9.97
C LEU A 287 -8.56 19.12 9.22
N VAL A 288 -7.82 19.03 8.13
CA VAL A 288 -7.68 17.82 7.30
C VAL A 288 -6.21 17.46 7.24
N GLN A 289 -5.86 16.24 7.61
CA GLN A 289 -4.52 15.70 7.37
C GLN A 289 -4.37 15.30 5.89
N GLY A 290 -4.07 16.27 5.05
CA GLY A 290 -3.99 16.07 3.59
C GLY A 290 -3.40 17.31 2.91
N ALA A 291 -3.75 17.52 1.67
CA ALA A 291 -3.43 18.71 0.91
C ALA A 291 -4.68 19.59 0.73
N SER A 292 -4.51 20.82 0.23
CA SER A 292 -5.62 21.67 -0.21
C SER A 292 -6.51 20.94 -1.23
N GLY A 293 -7.78 21.27 -1.26
CA GLY A 293 -8.76 20.61 -2.13
C GLY A 293 -10.19 21.04 -1.83
N THR A 294 -11.13 20.09 -1.89
CA THR A 294 -12.54 20.38 -1.66
C THR A 294 -13.15 19.45 -0.61
N VAL A 295 -14.14 19.95 0.10
CA VAL A 295 -14.98 19.17 1.00
C VAL A 295 -16.45 19.27 0.57
N THR A 296 -17.15 18.15 0.57
CA THR A 296 -18.59 18.09 0.26
C THR A 296 -19.33 17.47 1.42
N ALA A 297 -20.27 18.22 2.01
CA ALA A 297 -21.17 17.74 3.05
C ALA A 297 -22.47 17.23 2.40
N THR A 298 -22.90 16.01 2.72
CA THR A 298 -24.09 15.40 2.14
C THR A 298 -25.01 14.86 3.22
N THR A 299 -26.28 15.21 3.19
CA THR A 299 -27.32 14.63 4.08
C THR A 299 -27.78 13.27 3.58
N ALA A 300 -28.42 12.47 4.41
CA ALA A 300 -29.08 11.22 4.02
C ALA A 300 -30.12 11.40 2.90
N GLY A 301 -30.74 12.58 2.82
CA GLY A 301 -31.68 12.96 1.76
C GLY A 301 -31.03 13.41 0.45
N GLY A 302 -29.70 13.38 0.35
CA GLY A 302 -28.93 13.72 -0.86
C GLY A 302 -28.72 15.23 -1.09
N LYS A 303 -29.04 16.11 -0.13
CA LYS A 303 -28.65 17.52 -0.22
C LYS A 303 -27.15 17.66 -0.03
N THR A 304 -26.50 18.47 -0.88
CA THR A 304 -25.06 18.67 -0.88
C THR A 304 -24.68 20.11 -0.66
N PHE A 305 -23.59 20.33 0.06
CA PHE A 305 -22.95 21.62 0.34
C PHE A 305 -21.45 21.46 0.12
N ALA A 306 -20.81 22.47 -0.45
CA ALA A 306 -19.39 22.41 -0.77
C ALA A 306 -18.60 23.49 -0.03
N GLY A 307 -17.35 23.16 0.31
CA GLY A 307 -16.36 24.05 0.88
C GLY A 307 -14.98 23.77 0.30
N GLU A 308 -14.04 24.65 0.56
CA GLU A 308 -12.65 24.52 0.15
C GLU A 308 -11.78 24.10 1.33
N ILE A 309 -10.75 23.28 1.06
CA ILE A 309 -9.67 22.99 1.98
C ILE A 309 -8.52 23.93 1.60
N THR A 310 -8.13 24.79 2.51
CA THR A 310 -7.07 25.77 2.28
C THR A 310 -5.67 25.14 2.34
N ASP A 311 -4.65 25.88 1.92
CA ASP A 311 -3.25 25.46 2.02
C ASP A 311 -2.77 25.27 3.49
N GLU A 312 -3.52 25.81 4.46
CA GLU A 312 -3.31 25.59 5.89
C GLU A 312 -4.00 24.31 6.41
N ASN A 313 -4.52 23.49 5.50
CA ASN A 313 -5.29 22.28 5.80
C ASN A 313 -6.57 22.53 6.61
N ALA A 314 -7.09 23.74 6.61
CA ALA A 314 -8.35 24.08 7.24
C ALA A 314 -9.51 24.10 6.24
N TYR A 315 -10.69 23.75 6.67
CA TYR A 315 -11.88 23.80 5.84
C TYR A 315 -13.07 24.41 6.58
N THR A 316 -14.00 24.93 5.80
CA THR A 316 -15.28 25.44 6.29
C THR A 316 -16.37 25.12 5.28
N VAL A 317 -17.48 24.54 5.74
CA VAL A 317 -18.66 24.23 4.93
C VAL A 317 -19.88 24.78 5.63
N ASP A 318 -20.60 25.60 4.92
CA ASP A 318 -21.90 26.08 5.40
C ASP A 318 -23.00 25.06 5.10
N VAL A 319 -23.77 24.68 6.10
CA VAL A 319 -24.74 23.60 6.05
C VAL A 319 -26.05 23.95 6.76
N LEU A 320 -27.13 23.23 6.48
CA LEU A 320 -28.35 23.35 7.24
C LEU A 320 -28.17 22.88 8.67
N ALA A 321 -28.70 23.67 9.62
CA ALA A 321 -28.75 23.26 11.00
C ALA A 321 -29.75 22.11 11.22
N ASN A 322 -29.56 21.37 12.32
CA ASN A 322 -30.41 20.24 12.75
C ASN A 322 -30.44 19.07 11.76
N GLU A 323 -29.35 18.86 11.03
CA GLU A 323 -29.17 17.77 10.10
C GLU A 323 -27.89 16.98 10.45
N THR A 324 -27.78 15.78 9.88
CA THR A 324 -26.57 14.96 9.98
C THR A 324 -25.93 14.79 8.61
N TYR A 325 -24.62 14.99 8.57
CA TYR A 325 -23.85 15.02 7.31
C TYR A 325 -22.78 13.93 7.26
N ASN A 326 -22.56 13.43 6.07
CA ASN A 326 -21.31 12.79 5.70
C ASN A 326 -20.48 13.82 4.92
N LEU A 327 -19.24 14.03 5.38
CA LEU A 327 -18.29 14.92 4.73
C LEU A 327 -17.34 14.10 3.87
N TYR A 328 -17.24 14.46 2.60
CA TYR A 328 -16.34 13.85 1.62
C TYR A 328 -15.23 14.86 1.30
N PHE A 329 -13.98 14.45 1.51
CA PHE A 329 -12.80 15.24 1.27
C PHE A 329 -12.09 14.76 0.02
N ASP A 330 -11.75 15.66 -0.88
CA ASP A 330 -10.98 15.45 -2.11
C ASP A 330 -9.76 16.37 -2.05
N CYS A 331 -8.60 15.81 -1.72
CA CYS A 331 -7.38 16.53 -1.41
C CYS A 331 -6.29 16.27 -2.45
N GLY A 332 -5.51 17.31 -2.77
CA GLY A 332 -4.39 17.23 -3.69
C GLY A 332 -4.80 17.13 -5.16
N SER A 333 -3.83 16.87 -6.00
CA SER A 333 -4.01 16.71 -7.44
C SER A 333 -3.22 15.52 -7.96
N ASP A 334 -3.68 14.93 -9.05
CA ASP A 334 -3.00 13.88 -9.81
C ASP A 334 -2.42 12.71 -8.98
N ALA A 335 -1.11 12.53 -8.98
CA ALA A 335 -0.44 11.42 -8.34
C ALA A 335 -0.49 11.47 -6.80
N THR A 336 -0.63 12.67 -6.23
CA THR A 336 -0.69 12.89 -4.77
C THR A 336 -2.12 12.98 -4.23
N ALA A 337 -3.14 12.82 -5.10
CA ALA A 337 -4.53 12.94 -4.70
C ALA A 337 -4.91 11.89 -3.64
N THR A 338 -5.49 12.39 -2.56
CA THR A 338 -6.04 11.57 -1.48
C THR A 338 -7.51 11.93 -1.25
N ASP A 339 -8.22 11.08 -0.58
CA ASP A 339 -9.58 11.34 -0.18
C ASP A 339 -9.87 10.87 1.25
N GLY A 340 -10.96 11.35 1.81
CA GLY A 340 -11.41 10.96 3.13
C GLY A 340 -12.91 11.17 3.32
N ILE A 341 -13.45 10.59 4.39
CA ILE A 341 -14.85 10.71 4.79
C ILE A 341 -14.93 10.90 6.30
N LEU A 342 -15.75 11.82 6.74
CA LEU A 342 -16.29 11.84 8.10
C LEU A 342 -17.79 11.55 8.04
N ASN A 343 -18.19 10.44 8.63
CA ASN A 343 -19.60 10.04 8.63
C ASN A 343 -20.30 10.51 9.90
N GLY A 344 -21.59 10.88 9.75
CA GLY A 344 -22.47 11.12 10.88
C GLY A 344 -22.18 12.39 11.67
N VAL A 345 -21.64 13.44 11.05
CA VAL A 345 -21.44 14.74 11.70
C VAL A 345 -22.80 15.38 11.96
N ALA A 346 -23.23 15.31 13.20
CA ALA A 346 -24.49 15.93 13.64
C ALA A 346 -24.29 17.42 13.87
N VAL A 347 -25.07 18.23 13.21
CA VAL A 347 -25.00 19.67 13.26
C VAL A 347 -26.27 20.21 13.87
N GLN A 348 -26.13 21.11 14.85
CA GLN A 348 -27.24 21.86 15.45
C GLN A 348 -27.20 23.32 14.98
N THR A 349 -27.71 24.24 15.75
CA THR A 349 -27.70 25.66 15.40
C THR A 349 -26.33 26.33 15.57
N GLU A 350 -25.42 25.73 16.33
CA GLU A 350 -24.07 26.23 16.55
C GLU A 350 -23.07 25.59 15.55
N ALA A 351 -21.98 26.31 15.27
CA ALA A 351 -20.90 25.80 14.44
C ALA A 351 -20.25 24.58 15.08
N VAL A 352 -19.93 23.58 14.27
CA VAL A 352 -19.34 22.31 14.69
C VAL A 352 -17.93 22.20 14.16
N THR A 353 -17.00 21.72 15.01
CA THR A 353 -15.64 21.36 14.58
C THR A 353 -15.56 19.86 14.35
N ALA A 354 -15.11 19.47 13.15
CA ALA A 354 -14.96 18.07 12.77
C ALA A 354 -13.62 17.89 12.01
N ASN A 355 -12.62 17.30 12.65
CA ASN A 355 -11.30 17.10 12.07
C ASN A 355 -11.22 15.75 11.35
N LEU A 356 -10.53 15.71 10.22
CA LEU A 356 -10.17 14.49 9.51
C LEU A 356 -8.69 14.17 9.76
N ASP A 357 -8.43 13.15 10.58
CA ASP A 357 -7.09 12.81 11.04
C ASP A 357 -6.24 12.09 9.98
N LYS A 358 -6.86 11.51 8.95
CA LYS A 358 -6.15 10.79 7.90
C LYS A 358 -6.92 10.79 6.60
N THR A 359 -6.18 10.99 5.51
CA THR A 359 -6.65 10.76 4.14
C THR A 359 -5.99 9.54 3.53
N TYR A 360 -6.60 8.98 2.50
CA TYR A 360 -6.14 7.77 1.82
C TYR A 360 -5.96 8.04 0.33
N ALA A 361 -5.04 7.30 -0.29
CA ALA A 361 -4.79 7.42 -1.73
C ALA A 361 -6.07 7.28 -2.53
N LYS A 362 -6.31 8.20 -3.45
CA LYS A 362 -7.51 8.22 -4.28
C LYS A 362 -7.42 7.20 -5.41
N VAL A 363 -8.42 6.36 -5.52
CA VAL A 363 -8.57 5.47 -6.67
C VAL A 363 -9.04 6.29 -7.85
N LYS A 364 -8.16 6.52 -8.83
CA LYS A 364 -8.45 7.37 -10.00
C LYS A 364 -9.29 6.72 -11.08
N GLY A 365 -9.33 5.39 -11.09
CA GLY A 365 -10.10 4.67 -12.10
C GLY A 365 -10.09 3.18 -11.87
N VAL A 366 -11.04 2.53 -12.52
CA VAL A 366 -11.12 1.08 -12.57
C VAL A 366 -10.62 0.63 -13.93
N LYS A 367 -9.65 -0.27 -13.96
CA LYS A 367 -9.17 -0.93 -15.18
C LYS A 367 -9.68 -2.36 -15.20
N HIS A 368 -10.04 -2.84 -16.37
CA HIS A 368 -10.65 -4.13 -16.57
C HIS A 368 -9.80 -4.98 -17.50
N GLY A 369 -9.88 -6.30 -17.30
CA GLY A 369 -9.20 -7.27 -18.11
C GLY A 369 -10.04 -7.73 -19.32
N LYS A 370 -9.72 -8.96 -19.75
CA LYS A 370 -10.40 -9.62 -20.83
C LYS A 370 -11.82 -10.04 -20.39
N GLY A 371 -12.80 -9.45 -21.02
CA GLY A 371 -14.23 -9.65 -20.79
C GLY A 371 -14.97 -8.49 -21.44
N THR A 372 -16.19 -8.66 -21.85
CA THR A 372 -17.00 -7.63 -22.51
C THR A 372 -18.22 -7.27 -21.68
N GLY A 373 -18.47 -5.97 -21.52
CA GLY A 373 -19.69 -5.47 -20.89
C GLY A 373 -19.72 -5.63 -19.37
N ASN A 374 -20.83 -6.07 -18.81
CA ASN A 374 -21.12 -6.10 -17.36
C ASN A 374 -20.36 -7.19 -16.56
N THR A 375 -19.33 -7.79 -17.11
CA THR A 375 -18.55 -8.84 -16.45
C THR A 375 -17.46 -8.30 -15.53
N TYR A 376 -17.28 -7.00 -15.48
CA TYR A 376 -16.09 -6.39 -14.87
C TYR A 376 -16.16 -6.11 -13.39
N GLY A 377 -17.26 -6.33 -12.74
CA GLY A 377 -17.43 -5.93 -11.34
C GLY A 377 -17.40 -4.40 -11.15
N ASP A 378 -18.02 -3.96 -10.08
CA ASP A 378 -18.11 -2.54 -9.73
C ASP A 378 -17.28 -2.24 -8.49
N TRP A 379 -16.61 -1.09 -8.52
CA TRP A 379 -15.96 -0.54 -7.35
C TRP A 379 -16.84 0.56 -6.77
N THR A 380 -17.29 0.36 -5.55
CA THR A 380 -18.15 1.33 -4.86
C THR A 380 -17.44 1.79 -3.59
N ARG A 381 -17.29 3.09 -3.43
CA ARG A 381 -16.82 3.66 -2.18
C ARG A 381 -17.90 3.52 -1.11
N THR A 382 -17.61 2.88 -0.01
CA THR A 382 -18.57 2.58 1.07
C THR A 382 -18.31 3.37 2.35
N ALA A 383 -17.05 3.69 2.63
CA ALA A 383 -16.65 4.44 3.82
C ALA A 383 -15.31 5.15 3.57
N ASN A 384 -14.82 5.83 4.60
CA ASN A 384 -13.53 6.51 4.55
C ASN A 384 -12.39 5.52 4.26
N GLY A 385 -11.67 5.75 3.17
CA GLY A 385 -10.62 4.85 2.72
C GLY A 385 -11.07 3.41 2.44
N GLU A 386 -12.35 3.18 2.17
CA GLU A 386 -12.90 1.87 1.88
C GLU A 386 -13.63 1.82 0.54
N TYR A 387 -13.31 0.79 -0.23
CA TYR A 387 -14.00 0.45 -1.47
C TYR A 387 -14.46 -1.01 -1.41
N THR A 388 -15.65 -1.27 -1.92
CA THR A 388 -16.14 -2.62 -2.16
C THR A 388 -16.05 -2.91 -3.64
N ALA A 389 -15.36 -3.99 -4.02
CA ALA A 389 -15.36 -4.53 -5.36
C ALA A 389 -16.33 -5.70 -5.44
N LYS A 390 -17.29 -5.60 -6.34
CA LYS A 390 -18.24 -6.69 -6.59
C LYS A 390 -17.57 -7.82 -7.36
N ARG A 391 -18.03 -9.02 -7.11
CA ARG A 391 -17.63 -10.25 -7.79
C ARG A 391 -17.71 -10.11 -9.30
N LEU A 392 -16.66 -10.55 -9.99
CA LEU A 392 -16.62 -10.68 -11.43
C LEU A 392 -17.44 -11.89 -11.88
N SER A 393 -18.07 -11.82 -13.05
CA SER A 393 -18.87 -12.90 -13.61
C SER A 393 -18.07 -13.87 -14.49
N ASP A 394 -16.84 -13.57 -14.83
CA ASP A 394 -15.96 -14.36 -15.69
C ASP A 394 -14.64 -14.66 -14.96
N GLU A 395 -14.26 -15.94 -14.90
CA GLU A 395 -13.04 -16.42 -14.26
C GLU A 395 -11.74 -15.85 -14.88
N ASN A 396 -11.79 -15.46 -16.14
CA ASN A 396 -10.67 -14.85 -16.85
C ASN A 396 -10.63 -13.32 -16.74
N SER A 397 -11.60 -12.72 -16.09
CA SER A 397 -11.66 -11.27 -15.89
C SER A 397 -10.88 -10.85 -14.66
N TYR A 398 -10.42 -9.62 -14.68
CA TYR A 398 -9.93 -8.94 -13.50
C TYR A 398 -10.41 -7.48 -13.49
N THR A 399 -10.44 -6.90 -12.32
CA THR A 399 -10.65 -5.47 -12.14
C THR A 399 -9.59 -4.88 -11.24
N LEU A 400 -9.15 -3.68 -11.55
CA LEU A 400 -8.08 -2.98 -10.86
C LEU A 400 -8.59 -1.62 -10.39
N GLY A 401 -8.64 -1.43 -9.08
CA GLY A 401 -8.80 -0.11 -8.46
C GLY A 401 -7.49 0.64 -8.63
N ALA A 402 -7.39 1.44 -9.71
CA ALA A 402 -6.14 1.95 -10.24
C ALA A 402 -5.75 3.29 -9.63
N PHE A 403 -4.46 3.51 -9.46
CA PHE A 403 -3.83 4.77 -9.09
C PHE A 403 -3.20 5.48 -10.29
N ALA A 404 -2.36 6.48 -10.05
CA ALA A 404 -1.64 7.16 -11.09
C ALA A 404 -0.53 6.29 -11.70
N GLU A 405 -0.13 6.63 -12.93
CA GLU A 405 0.99 5.99 -13.61
C GLU A 405 2.30 6.26 -12.87
N ALA A 406 3.17 5.23 -12.78
CA ALA A 406 4.46 5.35 -12.12
C ALA A 406 5.47 4.33 -12.65
N GLU A 407 6.76 4.64 -12.52
CA GLU A 407 7.84 3.66 -12.70
C GLU A 407 8.13 2.92 -11.40
N ASP A 408 8.36 3.65 -10.33
CA ASP A 408 8.48 3.12 -8.97
C ASP A 408 7.22 3.49 -8.17
N PHE A 409 6.73 2.58 -7.34
CA PHE A 409 5.55 2.81 -6.52
C PHE A 409 5.49 1.90 -5.30
N TYR A 410 4.76 2.36 -4.33
CA TYR A 410 4.25 1.59 -3.20
C TYR A 410 2.73 1.64 -3.22
N VAL A 411 2.08 0.51 -3.15
CA VAL A 411 0.62 0.41 -2.96
C VAL A 411 0.30 -0.61 -1.88
N SER A 412 -0.57 -0.25 -0.98
CA SER A 412 -1.01 -1.11 0.12
C SER A 412 -2.50 -0.90 0.41
N ALA A 413 -3.19 -1.98 0.76
CA ALA A 413 -4.54 -1.89 1.32
C ALA A 413 -4.84 -3.12 2.18
N ARG A 414 -5.75 -2.95 3.14
CA ARG A 414 -6.36 -4.05 3.87
C ARG A 414 -7.47 -4.66 3.01
N ILE A 415 -7.42 -5.96 2.83
CA ILE A 415 -8.37 -6.74 2.04
C ILE A 415 -9.20 -7.61 2.96
N GLN A 416 -10.53 -7.51 2.86
CA GLN A 416 -11.48 -8.29 3.67
C GLN A 416 -12.51 -8.99 2.78
N GLY A 417 -12.92 -10.21 3.16
CA GLY A 417 -13.90 -11.00 2.42
C GLY A 417 -13.32 -11.72 1.19
N GLY A 418 -12.00 -11.89 1.13
CA GLY A 418 -11.31 -12.47 -0.04
C GLY A 418 -11.41 -13.99 -0.18
N LYS A 419 -12.15 -14.70 0.68
CA LYS A 419 -12.23 -16.16 0.67
C LYS A 419 -12.80 -16.69 -0.65
N GLY A 420 -12.01 -17.50 -1.31
CA GLY A 420 -12.38 -18.08 -2.61
C GLY A 420 -12.21 -17.13 -3.81
N ASN A 421 -11.70 -15.93 -3.60
CA ASN A 421 -11.34 -14.99 -4.65
C ASN A 421 -9.81 -14.88 -4.80
N TYR A 422 -9.35 -14.52 -5.99
CA TYR A 422 -7.97 -14.12 -6.23
C TYR A 422 -7.86 -12.61 -6.01
N VAL A 423 -7.29 -12.22 -4.90
CA VAL A 423 -7.21 -10.81 -4.46
C VAL A 423 -5.77 -10.42 -4.13
N GLY A 424 -5.44 -9.18 -4.42
CA GLY A 424 -4.10 -8.66 -4.19
C GLY A 424 -3.89 -7.30 -4.85
N ALA A 425 -2.76 -7.15 -5.53
CA ALA A 425 -2.43 -5.95 -6.30
C ALA A 425 -1.98 -6.31 -7.72
N GLY A 426 -2.00 -5.36 -8.61
CA GLY A 426 -1.58 -5.57 -9.98
C GLY A 426 -1.15 -4.29 -10.66
N VAL A 427 -0.63 -4.44 -11.86
CA VAL A 427 -0.23 -3.32 -12.71
C VAL A 427 -0.70 -3.53 -14.12
N ASN A 428 -1.21 -2.47 -14.76
CA ASN A 428 -1.35 -2.39 -16.21
C ASN A 428 -0.11 -1.73 -16.78
N ILE A 429 0.50 -2.35 -17.79
CA ILE A 429 1.74 -1.85 -18.41
C ILE A 429 1.38 -0.78 -19.43
N VAL A 430 2.09 0.36 -19.37
CA VAL A 430 1.93 1.47 -20.31
C VAL A 430 3.04 1.37 -21.37
N GLY A 431 2.66 1.38 -22.66
CA GLY A 431 3.62 1.37 -23.78
C GLY A 431 3.63 0.10 -24.64
N ASP A 432 4.38 0.14 -25.74
CA ASP A 432 4.31 -0.83 -26.85
C ASP A 432 5.43 -1.89 -26.87
N ASP A 433 6.36 -1.90 -25.94
CA ASP A 433 7.61 -2.70 -26.01
C ASP A 433 7.44 -4.23 -25.89
N PHE A 434 6.23 -4.73 -25.78
CA PHE A 434 5.94 -6.14 -25.52
C PHE A 434 5.18 -6.87 -26.66
N GLY A 435 5.19 -6.36 -27.90
CA GLY A 435 4.62 -7.04 -29.07
C GLY A 435 3.11 -6.84 -29.28
N ASP A 436 2.60 -7.40 -30.35
CA ASP A 436 1.37 -7.00 -31.08
C ASP A 436 0.00 -7.28 -30.44
N ASP A 437 -0.14 -7.89 -29.28
CA ASP A 437 -1.47 -8.17 -28.73
C ASP A 437 -1.77 -7.30 -27.49
N THR A 438 -2.49 -6.28 -27.73
CA THR A 438 -2.25 -4.94 -27.24
C THR A 438 -3.22 -4.39 -26.20
N ALA A 439 -4.32 -5.07 -25.90
CA ALA A 439 -5.36 -4.43 -25.10
C ALA A 439 -5.20 -4.58 -23.58
N ASN A 440 -4.45 -5.58 -23.09
CA ASN A 440 -4.44 -5.95 -21.68
C ASN A 440 -3.10 -6.46 -21.16
N LYS A 441 -2.04 -5.71 -21.41
CA LYS A 441 -0.72 -6.05 -20.84
C LYS A 441 -0.72 -5.76 -19.34
N ASN A 442 -0.64 -6.80 -18.51
CA ASN A 442 -0.68 -6.63 -17.06
C ASN A 442 0.13 -7.70 -16.31
N LEU A 443 0.51 -7.35 -15.10
CA LEU A 443 1.01 -8.28 -14.09
C LEU A 443 0.05 -8.27 -12.90
N GLN A 444 -0.28 -9.44 -12.41
CA GLN A 444 -1.21 -9.65 -11.30
C GLN A 444 -0.50 -10.42 -10.19
N PHE A 445 -0.46 -9.83 -9.01
CA PHE A 445 0.11 -10.41 -7.80
C PHE A 445 -1.05 -10.66 -6.84
N PHE A 446 -1.39 -11.91 -6.58
CA PHE A 446 -2.54 -12.23 -5.77
C PHE A 446 -2.33 -13.44 -4.89
N LYS A 447 -3.05 -13.44 -3.77
CA LYS A 447 -3.14 -14.57 -2.86
C LYS A 447 -4.10 -15.62 -3.44
N ILE A 448 -3.70 -16.88 -3.40
CA ILE A 448 -4.54 -17.99 -3.81
C ILE A 448 -5.21 -18.58 -2.59
N ASN A 449 -6.54 -18.50 -2.56
CA ASN A 449 -7.41 -19.21 -1.62
C ASN A 449 -6.92 -19.26 -0.14
N SER A 450 -7.22 -20.39 0.50
CA SER A 450 -6.79 -20.72 1.86
C SER A 450 -5.28 -20.93 2.00
N ASP A 451 -4.55 -20.95 0.91
CA ASP A 451 -3.12 -21.17 0.92
C ASP A 451 -2.37 -19.84 1.02
N SER A 452 -1.35 -19.84 1.83
CA SER A 452 -0.55 -18.66 2.14
C SER A 452 0.43 -18.29 1.01
N PHE A 453 0.12 -18.66 -0.23
CA PHE A 453 0.96 -18.39 -1.39
C PHE A 453 0.51 -17.16 -2.17
N VAL A 454 1.47 -16.38 -2.64
CA VAL A 454 1.25 -15.33 -3.63
C VAL A 454 1.73 -15.81 -4.99
N GLN A 455 0.88 -15.68 -6.00
CA GLN A 455 1.24 -15.95 -7.39
C GLN A 455 1.47 -14.64 -8.15
N LEU A 456 2.41 -14.69 -9.08
CA LEU A 456 2.52 -13.75 -10.18
C LEU A 456 1.87 -14.36 -11.42
N TYR A 457 0.93 -13.63 -11.99
CA TYR A 457 0.24 -13.97 -13.23
C TYR A 457 0.38 -12.84 -14.23
N SER A 458 0.49 -13.15 -15.50
CA SER A 458 0.63 -12.15 -16.55
C SER A 458 -0.31 -12.40 -17.70
N TRP A 459 -0.83 -11.30 -18.28
CA TRP A 459 -1.47 -11.26 -19.56
C TRP A 459 -0.73 -10.33 -20.50
N GLY A 460 -0.52 -10.76 -21.73
CA GLY A 460 0.11 -9.97 -22.79
C GLY A 460 1.61 -10.16 -22.92
N PRO A 461 2.45 -9.81 -21.96
CA PRO A 461 3.90 -10.04 -22.09
C PRO A 461 4.21 -11.53 -22.25
N GLY A 462 4.72 -11.92 -23.41
CA GLY A 462 5.10 -13.32 -23.67
C GLY A 462 3.95 -14.31 -23.85
N GLY A 463 2.69 -13.84 -24.00
CA GLY A 463 1.53 -14.70 -24.17
C GLY A 463 1.22 -15.61 -22.98
N TRP A 464 1.49 -15.16 -21.79
CA TRP A 464 1.58 -15.97 -20.58
C TRP A 464 0.28 -16.04 -19.80
N GLN A 465 -0.11 -17.22 -19.32
CA GLN A 465 -1.36 -17.44 -18.63
C GLN A 465 -1.25 -18.26 -17.33
N ASN A 466 -0.07 -18.62 -16.86
CA ASN A 466 0.08 -19.43 -15.66
C ASN A 466 0.89 -18.70 -14.57
N GLY A 467 0.49 -18.92 -13.33
CA GLY A 467 1.12 -18.33 -12.18
C GLY A 467 2.50 -18.93 -11.90
N ILE A 468 3.43 -18.09 -11.49
CA ILE A 468 4.66 -18.53 -10.86
C ILE A 468 4.38 -18.67 -9.37
N GLU A 469 4.57 -19.87 -8.86
CA GLU A 469 4.54 -20.08 -7.42
C GLU A 469 5.73 -19.37 -6.79
N GLY A 470 5.50 -18.69 -5.71
CA GLY A 470 6.57 -18.06 -4.99
C GLY A 470 6.14 -17.42 -3.70
N GLY A 471 6.94 -17.58 -2.70
CA GLY A 471 6.78 -16.83 -1.48
C GLY A 471 6.83 -17.63 -0.21
N ALA A 472 6.93 -16.91 0.88
CA ALA A 472 6.86 -17.46 2.21
C ALA A 472 5.45 -18.00 2.50
N MET A 473 5.39 -19.09 3.22
CA MET A 473 4.15 -19.49 3.87
C MET A 473 3.85 -18.47 4.96
N ILE A 474 2.74 -17.79 4.82
CA ILE A 474 2.23 -16.91 5.88
C ILE A 474 1.28 -17.73 6.73
N GLU A 475 1.37 -17.55 8.03
CA GLU A 475 0.59 -18.29 8.99
C GLU A 475 -0.91 -18.24 8.68
N LYS A 476 -1.55 -19.39 8.75
CA LYS A 476 -2.99 -19.49 8.92
C LYS A 476 -3.32 -19.10 10.37
N ASP A 477 -3.38 -17.82 10.65
CA ASP A 477 -4.12 -17.38 11.82
C ASP A 477 -5.57 -17.83 11.63
N GLY A 478 -6.10 -18.58 12.56
CA GLY A 478 -7.36 -19.29 12.43
C GLY A 478 -8.58 -18.43 12.07
N ASN A 479 -8.42 -17.10 12.00
CA ASN A 479 -9.46 -16.12 11.65
C ASN A 479 -9.13 -15.24 10.43
N SER A 480 -7.93 -15.29 9.84
CA SER A 480 -7.46 -14.24 8.95
C SER A 480 -7.26 -14.62 7.49
N ALA A 481 -7.74 -15.79 7.06
CA ALA A 481 -7.70 -16.13 5.63
C ALA A 481 -8.38 -15.07 4.74
N ASP A 482 -9.28 -14.29 5.32
CA ASP A 482 -10.14 -13.31 4.67
C ASP A 482 -9.92 -11.86 5.13
N ASP A 483 -8.91 -11.59 5.95
CA ASP A 483 -8.58 -10.24 6.44
C ASP A 483 -7.06 -10.09 6.55
N PHE A 484 -6.45 -9.34 5.63
CA PHE A 484 -5.01 -9.14 5.58
C PHE A 484 -4.67 -7.84 4.86
N VAL A 485 -3.49 -7.29 5.15
CA VAL A 485 -2.91 -6.17 4.41
C VAL A 485 -2.04 -6.71 3.29
N PHE A 486 -2.36 -6.36 2.05
CA PHE A 486 -1.55 -6.68 0.88
C PHE A 486 -0.77 -5.44 0.43
N THR A 487 0.53 -5.59 0.27
CA THR A 487 1.41 -4.52 -0.19
C THR A 487 2.22 -4.98 -1.40
N LEU A 488 2.18 -4.18 -2.46
CA LEU A 488 3.03 -4.34 -3.64
C LEU A 488 3.91 -3.09 -3.79
N ILE A 489 5.21 -3.32 -3.87
CA ILE A 489 6.20 -2.28 -4.10
C ILE A 489 6.92 -2.58 -5.40
N ARG A 490 7.01 -1.62 -6.29
CA ARG A 490 7.95 -1.66 -7.40
C ARG A 490 9.05 -0.64 -7.14
N TYR A 491 10.29 -1.12 -7.09
CA TYR A 491 11.46 -0.30 -6.89
C TYR A 491 12.61 -0.80 -7.75
N GLU A 492 13.23 0.10 -8.54
CA GLU A 492 14.33 -0.25 -9.45
C GLU A 492 14.01 -1.47 -10.33
N LYS A 493 12.79 -1.50 -10.89
CA LYS A 493 12.25 -2.55 -11.77
C LYS A 493 12.01 -3.92 -11.13
N ALA A 494 12.26 -4.08 -9.83
CA ALA A 494 11.89 -5.25 -9.05
C ALA A 494 10.52 -5.06 -8.39
N PHE A 495 9.74 -6.14 -8.32
CA PHE A 495 8.46 -6.17 -7.62
C PHE A 495 8.59 -6.93 -6.31
N HIS A 496 8.22 -6.31 -5.22
CA HIS A 496 8.29 -6.86 -3.88
C HIS A 496 6.88 -6.97 -3.29
N VAL A 497 6.53 -8.13 -2.77
CA VAL A 497 5.24 -8.35 -2.13
C VAL A 497 5.42 -8.57 -0.64
N PHE A 498 4.56 -7.92 0.13
CA PHE A 498 4.43 -8.11 1.58
C PHE A 498 2.97 -8.42 1.90
N ILE A 499 2.75 -9.25 2.93
CA ILE A 499 1.43 -9.48 3.52
C ILE A 499 1.54 -9.26 5.03
N ASN A 500 0.64 -8.47 5.59
CA ASN A 500 0.67 -8.05 7.00
C ASN A 500 2.03 -7.48 7.43
N GLY A 501 2.70 -6.77 6.51
CA GLY A 501 4.04 -6.23 6.73
C GLY A 501 5.18 -7.24 6.66
N HIS A 502 4.91 -8.53 6.42
CA HIS A 502 5.93 -9.54 6.24
C HIS A 502 6.31 -9.69 4.76
N PHE A 503 7.59 -9.66 4.48
CA PHE A 503 8.11 -9.91 3.14
C PHE A 503 7.68 -11.30 2.65
N VAL A 504 7.19 -11.37 1.42
CA VAL A 504 6.79 -12.63 0.79
C VAL A 504 7.81 -13.03 -0.27
N LYS A 505 8.00 -12.19 -1.27
CA LYS A 505 8.90 -12.48 -2.40
C LYS A 505 9.28 -11.23 -3.18
N THR A 506 10.43 -11.30 -3.83
CA THR A 506 10.85 -10.40 -4.90
C THR A 506 10.81 -11.12 -6.24
N TRP A 507 10.25 -10.46 -7.26
CA TRP A 507 10.40 -10.81 -8.66
C TRP A 507 11.22 -9.71 -9.33
N GLU A 508 12.33 -10.11 -9.94
CA GLU A 508 13.30 -9.21 -10.59
C GLU A 508 13.91 -9.87 -11.83
N ASN A 509 14.52 -9.08 -12.68
CA ASN A 509 15.20 -9.54 -13.89
C ASN A 509 14.24 -10.31 -14.82
N THR A 510 14.64 -11.48 -15.31
CA THR A 510 13.80 -12.36 -16.12
C THR A 510 13.16 -13.43 -15.25
N VAL A 511 11.85 -13.45 -15.22
CA VAL A 511 11.07 -14.47 -14.55
C VAL A 511 10.68 -15.53 -15.58
N GLU A 512 10.98 -16.79 -15.29
CA GLU A 512 10.75 -17.91 -16.20
C GLU A 512 9.92 -19.00 -15.52
N ASP A 513 8.90 -19.50 -16.23
CA ASP A 513 8.16 -20.71 -15.84
C ASP A 513 7.68 -21.47 -17.09
N ASN A 514 7.89 -22.78 -17.09
CA ASN A 514 7.48 -23.68 -18.17
C ASN A 514 7.91 -23.22 -19.57
N GLY A 515 9.12 -22.65 -19.68
CA GLY A 515 9.68 -22.17 -20.96
C GLY A 515 9.15 -20.82 -21.42
N ARG A 516 8.36 -20.13 -20.60
CA ARG A 516 7.88 -18.76 -20.84
C ARG A 516 8.66 -17.80 -19.98
N LYS A 517 9.00 -16.65 -20.56
CA LYS A 517 9.88 -15.67 -19.92
C LYS A 517 9.26 -14.27 -19.96
N ILE A 518 9.33 -13.60 -18.83
CA ILE A 518 9.02 -12.17 -18.72
C ILE A 518 10.26 -11.45 -18.23
N ASP A 519 10.75 -10.53 -19.02
CA ASP A 519 11.85 -9.65 -18.65
C ASP A 519 11.28 -8.39 -17.98
N LEU A 520 11.28 -8.39 -16.65
CA LEU A 520 10.74 -7.29 -15.85
C LEU A 520 11.54 -5.99 -16.03
N THR A 521 12.79 -6.09 -16.46
CA THR A 521 13.65 -4.91 -16.70
C THR A 521 13.19 -4.06 -17.88
N LYS A 522 12.43 -4.66 -18.81
CA LYS A 522 11.85 -3.98 -19.98
C LYS A 522 10.54 -3.27 -19.69
N ILE A 523 9.93 -3.53 -18.53
CA ILE A 523 8.71 -2.87 -18.12
C ILE A 523 9.04 -1.43 -17.73
N GLY A 524 8.51 -0.47 -18.46
CA GLY A 524 8.59 0.97 -18.20
C GLY A 524 7.54 1.40 -17.16
N THR A 525 6.81 2.44 -17.49
CA THR A 525 5.72 2.98 -16.69
C THR A 525 4.54 1.99 -16.58
N VAL A 526 3.93 1.94 -15.43
CA VAL A 526 2.76 1.07 -15.14
C VAL A 526 1.67 1.86 -14.43
N VAL A 527 0.44 1.37 -14.52
CA VAL A 527 -0.70 1.83 -13.71
C VAL A 527 -0.92 0.80 -12.60
N PRO A 528 -0.46 1.05 -11.37
CA PRO A 528 -0.65 0.14 -10.25
C PRO A 528 -2.05 0.25 -9.65
N GLY A 529 -2.46 -0.79 -8.93
CA GLY A 529 -3.72 -0.78 -8.20
C GLY A 529 -3.99 -2.04 -7.41
N MET A 530 -5.08 -2.05 -6.66
CA MET A 530 -5.58 -3.24 -5.99
C MET A 530 -6.43 -4.06 -6.95
N LEU A 531 -6.32 -5.38 -6.83
CA LEU A 531 -6.79 -6.35 -7.81
C LEU A 531 -7.85 -7.27 -7.21
N LEU A 532 -8.94 -7.44 -7.94
CA LEU A 532 -9.84 -8.59 -7.83
C LEU A 532 -9.86 -9.32 -9.17
N ARG A 533 -9.62 -10.64 -9.15
CA ARG A 533 -9.60 -11.48 -10.34
C ARG A 533 -10.53 -12.67 -10.22
N GLY A 534 -11.18 -12.99 -11.32
CA GLY A 534 -11.93 -14.23 -11.50
C GLY A 534 -13.30 -14.25 -10.84
N ASN A 535 -14.04 -15.30 -11.13
CA ASN A 535 -15.37 -15.55 -10.55
C ASN A 535 -15.27 -16.61 -9.44
N TYR A 536 -14.48 -16.35 -8.43
CA TYR A 536 -14.28 -17.24 -7.32
C TYR A 536 -14.96 -16.67 -6.07
N GLY A 537 -15.79 -17.45 -5.44
CA GLY A 537 -16.52 -17.05 -4.25
C GLY A 537 -17.81 -16.24 -4.54
N SER A 538 -18.62 -16.07 -3.51
CA SER A 538 -19.96 -15.49 -3.58
C SER A 538 -20.07 -14.09 -2.98
N THR A 539 -19.01 -13.57 -2.38
CA THR A 539 -19.02 -12.33 -1.60
C THR A 539 -18.22 -11.22 -2.26
N ASP A 540 -18.70 -10.01 -2.09
CA ASP A 540 -17.95 -8.81 -2.43
C ASP A 540 -16.68 -8.72 -1.58
N VAL A 541 -15.64 -8.12 -2.14
CA VAL A 541 -14.37 -7.90 -1.47
C VAL A 541 -14.24 -6.45 -1.08
N ARG A 542 -13.87 -6.21 0.16
CA ARG A 542 -13.63 -4.87 0.72
C ARG A 542 -12.14 -4.59 0.73
N PHE A 543 -11.80 -3.42 0.24
CA PHE A 543 -10.46 -2.86 0.27
C PHE A 543 -10.50 -1.57 1.09
N SER A 544 -9.70 -1.47 2.12
CA SER A 544 -9.67 -0.33 3.04
C SER A 544 -8.23 0.08 3.37
N GLU A 545 -8.09 1.22 4.04
CA GLU A 545 -6.81 1.73 4.51
C GLU A 545 -5.77 1.86 3.38
N TRP A 546 -6.20 2.37 2.22
CA TRP A 546 -5.37 2.53 1.04
C TRP A 546 -4.19 3.46 1.30
N GLU A 547 -3.03 3.01 0.87
CA GLU A 547 -1.83 3.82 0.86
C GLU A 547 -1.13 3.69 -0.48
N TYR A 548 -0.80 4.82 -1.10
CA TYR A 548 -0.11 4.86 -2.38
C TYR A 548 0.90 6.00 -2.39
N THR A 549 2.08 5.75 -2.94
CA THR A 549 3.04 6.77 -3.31
C THR A 549 3.83 6.34 -4.53
N SER A 550 4.19 7.28 -5.39
CA SER A 550 5.11 7.12 -6.52
C SER A 550 6.36 7.98 -6.38
N ASP A 551 6.52 8.68 -5.25
CA ASP A 551 7.77 9.35 -4.94
C ASP A 551 8.86 8.31 -4.66
N LYS A 552 9.93 8.31 -5.43
CA LYS A 552 10.99 7.29 -5.38
C LYS A 552 11.65 7.21 -4.01
N THR A 553 11.84 8.33 -3.32
CA THR A 553 12.45 8.38 -1.99
C THR A 553 11.51 7.73 -0.96
N ALA A 554 10.24 8.12 -0.97
CA ALA A 554 9.23 7.53 -0.10
C ALA A 554 9.04 6.03 -0.37
N VAL A 555 9.08 5.59 -1.63
CA VAL A 555 9.03 4.16 -2.00
C VAL A 555 10.23 3.40 -1.41
N ALA A 556 11.45 3.92 -1.53
CA ALA A 556 12.66 3.31 -0.97
C ALA A 556 12.60 3.23 0.57
N GLU A 557 12.06 4.26 1.23
CA GLU A 557 11.86 4.26 2.69
C GLU A 557 10.85 3.18 3.13
N LYS A 558 9.76 3.02 2.39
CA LYS A 558 8.73 2.01 2.66
C LYS A 558 9.15 0.59 2.30
N LEU A 559 10.18 0.42 1.46
CA LEU A 559 10.71 -0.90 1.14
C LEU A 559 11.41 -1.50 2.36
N ALA A 560 10.65 -2.27 3.12
CA ALA A 560 11.12 -2.96 4.33
C ALA A 560 11.82 -4.29 4.01
N LEU A 561 12.62 -4.32 2.95
CA LEU A 561 13.41 -5.49 2.55
C LEU A 561 14.74 -5.50 3.29
N GLY A 562 14.98 -6.55 4.07
CA GLY A 562 16.24 -6.82 4.76
C GLY A 562 16.93 -8.05 4.19
N ARG A 563 18.19 -8.22 4.54
CA ARG A 563 18.98 -9.37 4.11
C ARG A 563 19.73 -9.99 5.29
N ILE A 564 19.81 -11.32 5.28
CA ILE A 564 20.74 -12.09 6.11
C ILE A 564 21.47 -13.03 5.19
N GLY A 565 22.80 -13.04 5.27
CA GLY A 565 23.65 -13.95 4.51
C GLY A 565 24.82 -14.42 5.32
N GLY A 566 25.58 -15.37 4.82
CA GLY A 566 26.77 -15.86 5.51
C GLY A 566 27.30 -17.16 4.94
N THR A 567 28.27 -17.73 5.64
CA THR A 567 28.88 -19.04 5.34
C THR A 567 28.39 -20.13 6.28
N VAL A 568 28.47 -21.36 5.83
CA VAL A 568 28.02 -22.55 6.59
C VAL A 568 29.10 -23.61 6.57
N GLU A 569 29.62 -23.97 7.74
CA GLU A 569 30.56 -25.09 7.91
C GLU A 569 29.79 -26.44 7.93
N GLY A 570 29.21 -26.84 6.87
CA GLY A 570 28.44 -28.09 6.81
C GLY A 570 28.27 -28.61 5.40
N GLY A 571 28.29 -27.76 4.42
CA GLY A 571 28.07 -28.12 3.02
C GLY A 571 26.84 -27.50 2.44
N ASN A 572 26.42 -27.98 1.28
CA ASN A 572 25.24 -27.52 0.58
C ASN A 572 23.95 -28.08 1.23
N GLY A 573 22.86 -27.32 1.06
CA GLY A 573 21.58 -27.72 1.65
C GLY A 573 20.57 -26.59 1.59
N THR A 574 19.81 -26.42 2.67
CA THR A 574 18.82 -25.34 2.80
C THR A 574 18.95 -24.63 4.14
N VAL A 575 18.70 -23.32 4.14
CA VAL A 575 18.51 -22.54 5.35
C VAL A 575 17.06 -22.08 5.42
N THR A 576 16.44 -22.22 6.58
CA THR A 576 15.09 -21.74 6.87
C THR A 576 15.15 -20.69 7.98
N ALA A 577 14.71 -19.47 7.70
CA ALA A 577 14.54 -18.42 8.69
C ALA A 577 13.10 -18.45 9.22
N THR A 578 12.94 -18.57 10.54
CA THR A 578 11.65 -18.54 11.22
C THR A 578 11.55 -17.20 11.98
N LEU A 579 10.49 -16.45 11.73
CA LEU A 579 10.25 -15.16 12.39
C LEU A 579 10.03 -15.36 13.90
N VAL A 580 10.66 -14.50 14.71
CA VAL A 580 10.48 -14.46 16.16
C VAL A 580 9.78 -13.15 16.55
N GLU A 581 8.62 -13.24 17.19
CA GLU A 581 7.87 -12.11 17.72
C GLU A 581 7.63 -12.30 19.22
N ASN A 582 7.90 -11.28 20.01
CA ASN A 582 7.78 -11.33 21.47
C ASN A 582 8.55 -12.51 22.11
N GLY A 583 9.69 -12.91 21.50
CA GLY A 583 10.53 -14.02 21.96
C GLY A 583 9.99 -15.41 21.62
N VAL A 584 8.91 -15.51 20.83
CA VAL A 584 8.30 -16.77 20.40
C VAL A 584 8.41 -16.91 18.88
N GLU A 585 8.73 -18.11 18.40
CA GLU A 585 8.71 -18.39 16.96
C GLU A 585 7.28 -18.42 16.44
N THR A 586 7.10 -17.78 15.30
CA THR A 586 5.84 -17.81 14.52
C THR A 586 5.87 -18.90 13.46
N ASN A 587 4.79 -19.05 12.71
CA ASN A 587 4.77 -19.95 11.56
C ASN A 587 5.27 -19.28 10.25
N VAL A 588 5.71 -18.03 10.30
CA VAL A 588 6.28 -17.31 9.15
C VAL A 588 7.71 -17.81 8.90
N LYS A 589 7.91 -18.46 7.76
CA LYS A 589 9.18 -19.09 7.38
C LYS A 589 9.62 -18.70 5.99
N TYR A 590 10.92 -18.49 5.84
CA TYR A 590 11.59 -18.19 4.59
C TYR A 590 12.67 -19.22 4.34
N ALA A 591 12.85 -19.66 3.10
CA ALA A 591 13.86 -20.67 2.77
C ALA A 591 14.76 -20.19 1.64
N ALA A 592 16.05 -20.54 1.74
CA ALA A 592 17.01 -20.34 0.67
C ALA A 592 17.93 -21.56 0.54
N LYS A 593 18.53 -21.73 -0.65
CA LYS A 593 19.53 -22.78 -0.86
C LYS A 593 20.88 -22.33 -0.31
N ILE A 594 21.61 -23.27 0.31
CA ILE A 594 23.01 -23.13 0.62
C ILE A 594 23.79 -23.68 -0.58
N THR A 595 24.56 -22.81 -1.22
CA THR A 595 25.35 -23.17 -2.42
C THR A 595 26.80 -22.73 -2.20
N ASN A 596 27.75 -23.61 -2.47
CA ASN A 596 29.18 -23.34 -2.22
C ASN A 596 29.46 -22.88 -0.78
N LYS A 597 28.80 -23.50 0.20
CA LYS A 597 28.87 -23.14 1.62
C LYS A 597 28.42 -21.70 1.93
N ALA A 598 27.65 -21.04 1.08
CA ALA A 598 27.13 -19.70 1.30
C ALA A 598 25.62 -19.67 1.12
N TYR A 599 24.96 -18.73 1.80
CA TYR A 599 23.52 -18.48 1.66
C TYR A 599 23.19 -17.01 1.70
N SER A 600 22.02 -16.66 1.18
CA SER A 600 21.43 -15.33 1.29
C SER A 600 19.92 -15.46 1.36
N LEU A 601 19.32 -14.78 2.33
CA LEU A 601 17.88 -14.69 2.57
C LEU A 601 17.43 -13.25 2.41
N SER A 602 16.35 -13.05 1.67
CA SER A 602 15.59 -11.78 1.66
C SER A 602 14.44 -11.91 2.65
N LEU A 603 14.32 -10.95 3.56
CA LEU A 603 13.48 -11.00 4.75
C LEU A 603 12.87 -9.62 5.03
N THR A 604 11.98 -9.52 5.99
CA THR A 604 11.49 -8.21 6.45
C THR A 604 12.54 -7.52 7.31
N ALA A 605 12.96 -6.31 6.93
CA ALA A 605 13.92 -5.52 7.69
C ALA A 605 13.39 -5.14 9.08
N GLY A 606 14.27 -5.11 10.07
CA GLY A 606 13.93 -4.80 11.45
C GLY A 606 13.28 -5.96 12.22
N LYS A 607 13.03 -7.10 11.57
CA LYS A 607 12.48 -8.29 12.22
C LYS A 607 13.57 -9.26 12.59
N THR A 608 13.35 -10.03 13.66
CA THR A 608 14.31 -11.01 14.21
C THR A 608 13.90 -12.42 13.80
N TYR A 609 14.90 -13.24 13.45
CA TYR A 609 14.72 -14.60 12.95
C TYR A 609 15.63 -15.59 13.64
N ASN A 610 15.15 -16.84 13.79
CA ASN A 610 15.97 -18.00 14.02
C ASN A 610 16.24 -18.70 12.68
N LEU A 611 17.50 -19.00 12.40
CA LEU A 611 17.97 -19.63 11.18
C LEU A 611 18.25 -21.11 11.42
N TYR A 612 17.56 -21.99 10.69
CA TYR A 612 17.73 -23.43 10.74
C TYR A 612 18.41 -23.90 9.47
N PHE A 613 19.54 -24.55 9.62
CA PHE A 613 20.36 -25.06 8.52
C PHE A 613 20.21 -26.56 8.41
N ASP A 614 19.83 -27.04 7.24
CA ASP A 614 19.80 -28.45 6.87
C ASP A 614 20.84 -28.70 5.78
N CYS A 615 21.95 -29.33 6.16
CA CYS A 615 23.08 -29.65 5.29
C CYS A 615 23.10 -31.14 4.90
N GLY A 616 21.93 -31.77 4.78
CA GLY A 616 21.82 -33.19 4.47
C GLY A 616 22.01 -34.06 5.71
N THR A 617 23.22 -34.49 6.01
CA THR A 617 23.54 -35.35 7.18
C THR A 617 23.77 -34.54 8.47
N THR A 618 23.98 -33.25 8.36
CA THR A 618 24.19 -32.36 9.51
C THR A 618 23.16 -31.22 9.50
N ASP A 619 22.98 -30.61 10.65
CA ASP A 619 22.12 -29.44 10.83
C ASP A 619 22.78 -28.41 11.78
N GLY A 620 22.19 -27.21 11.84
CA GLY A 620 22.59 -26.16 12.76
C GLY A 620 21.54 -25.10 12.92
N ILE A 621 21.74 -24.23 13.90
CA ILE A 621 20.84 -23.11 14.20
C ILE A 621 21.64 -21.87 14.57
N ILE A 622 21.19 -20.69 14.08
CA ILE A 622 21.58 -19.38 14.62
C ILE A 622 20.32 -18.71 15.10
N GLN A 623 20.27 -18.31 16.35
CA GLN A 623 19.09 -17.69 16.97
C GLN A 623 19.23 -16.17 17.04
N GLY A 624 18.09 -15.48 16.92
CA GLY A 624 17.99 -14.07 17.24
C GLY A 624 18.68 -13.12 16.25
N VAL A 625 18.75 -13.47 14.97
CA VAL A 625 19.38 -12.61 13.94
C VAL A 625 18.36 -11.61 13.43
N THR A 626 18.64 -10.30 13.58
CA THR A 626 17.79 -9.24 13.05
C THR A 626 18.21 -8.85 11.65
N ALA A 627 17.28 -8.95 10.69
CA ALA A 627 17.52 -8.54 9.30
C ALA A 627 17.59 -7.01 9.20
N THR A 628 18.54 -6.46 8.45
CA THR A 628 18.65 -5.02 8.19
C THR A 628 18.63 -4.73 6.70
N LYS A 629 18.34 -3.48 6.32
CA LYS A 629 18.34 -3.05 4.90
C LYS A 629 19.74 -3.18 4.27
N GLU A 630 20.77 -2.91 5.03
CA GLU A 630 22.18 -3.00 4.62
C GLU A 630 22.66 -4.45 4.49
N GLY A 631 21.95 -5.38 5.11
CA GLY A 631 22.31 -6.78 5.20
C GLY A 631 23.12 -7.10 6.46
N VAL A 632 22.94 -8.30 6.99
CA VAL A 632 23.64 -8.83 8.17
C VAL A 632 24.37 -10.11 7.78
N THR A 633 25.61 -10.25 8.23
CA THR A 633 26.37 -11.48 8.11
C THR A 633 26.16 -12.37 9.33
N ALA A 634 25.66 -13.58 9.12
CA ALA A 634 25.47 -14.59 10.16
C ALA A 634 26.09 -15.92 9.70
N ASN A 635 27.30 -16.20 10.15
CA ASN A 635 28.02 -17.41 9.78
C ASN A 635 27.67 -18.55 10.74
N LEU A 636 27.47 -19.75 10.20
CA LEU A 636 27.36 -20.97 10.98
C LEU A 636 28.70 -21.68 10.98
N ASP A 637 29.46 -21.54 12.07
CA ASP A 637 30.83 -22.01 12.19
C ASP A 637 30.92 -23.51 12.45
N LYS A 638 29.82 -24.16 12.85
CA LYS A 638 29.78 -25.60 13.11
C LYS A 638 28.38 -26.16 12.89
N THR A 639 28.33 -27.34 12.29
CA THR A 639 27.11 -28.15 12.17
C THR A 639 27.22 -29.44 12.97
N TYR A 640 26.07 -30.03 13.30
CA TYR A 640 25.97 -31.21 14.14
C TYR A 640 25.23 -32.33 13.40
N ALA A 641 25.53 -33.56 13.71
CA ALA A 641 24.87 -34.72 13.12
C ALA A 641 23.34 -34.61 13.29
N LYS A 642 22.62 -34.77 12.20
CA LYS A 642 21.16 -34.59 12.16
C LYS A 642 20.44 -35.70 12.92
N ILE A 643 19.57 -35.30 13.83
CA ILE A 643 18.67 -36.19 14.55
C ILE A 643 17.36 -36.25 13.76
N SER A 644 17.03 -37.48 13.28
CA SER A 644 15.83 -37.60 12.44
C SER A 644 14.52 -37.57 13.23
N VAL A 645 14.40 -38.36 14.29
CA VAL A 645 13.20 -38.42 15.15
C VAL A 645 13.56 -38.93 16.54
N ALA A 646 12.96 -38.37 17.58
CA ALA A 646 12.98 -38.99 18.89
C ALA A 646 11.92 -40.09 18.96
N THR A 647 12.35 -41.30 19.22
CA THR A 647 11.49 -42.48 19.26
C THR A 647 11.36 -42.97 20.69
N PRO A 648 10.19 -42.91 21.31
CA PRO A 648 9.94 -43.55 22.60
C PRO A 648 9.84 -45.08 22.48
N GLY A 649 10.28 -45.74 23.50
CA GLY A 649 10.24 -47.21 23.54
C GLY A 649 10.11 -47.76 24.98
N GLY A 650 10.00 -49.11 25.10
CA GLY A 650 9.92 -49.83 26.37
C GLY A 650 8.51 -50.20 26.82
N LYS A 651 8.40 -50.82 28.01
CA LYS A 651 7.10 -51.13 28.64
C LYS A 651 6.45 -49.85 29.17
N GLY A 652 5.23 -49.68 28.85
CA GLY A 652 4.51 -48.47 29.24
C GLY A 652 4.44 -47.46 28.09
N THR A 653 3.61 -47.76 27.12
CA THR A 653 3.44 -46.99 25.89
C THR A 653 2.36 -45.90 25.99
N ALA A 654 1.90 -45.56 27.23
CA ALA A 654 0.94 -44.49 27.41
C ALA A 654 1.59 -43.15 27.06
N GLU A 655 0.83 -42.35 26.34
CA GLU A 655 1.18 -40.93 26.04
C GLU A 655 1.46 -40.23 27.36
N GLY A 656 2.55 -39.48 27.46
CA GLY A 656 2.97 -38.79 28.71
C GLY A 656 4.04 -39.52 29.53
N THR A 657 4.35 -40.81 29.23
CA THR A 657 5.42 -41.55 29.94
C THR A 657 6.74 -41.62 29.17
N ARG A 658 6.78 -40.95 27.98
CA ARG A 658 7.80 -41.21 26.95
C ARG A 658 8.99 -40.25 26.97
N GLY A 659 8.95 -39.20 27.75
CA GLY A 659 9.90 -38.09 27.72
C GLY A 659 9.83 -37.27 26.41
N SER A 660 10.12 -36.00 26.47
CA SER A 660 10.16 -35.10 25.33
C SER A 660 11.58 -34.60 25.09
N TRP A 661 11.93 -34.55 23.78
CA TRP A 661 13.20 -33.98 23.32
C TRP A 661 12.93 -32.58 22.76
N THR A 662 13.56 -31.59 23.37
CA THR A 662 13.46 -30.21 22.94
C THR A 662 14.83 -29.67 22.58
N ARG A 663 14.99 -29.13 21.39
CA ARG A 663 16.22 -28.42 21.03
C ARG A 663 16.26 -27.09 21.76
N SER A 664 17.19 -26.93 22.69
CA SER A 664 17.32 -25.73 23.53
C SER A 664 18.37 -24.76 22.98
N ALA A 665 19.35 -25.27 22.24
CA ALA A 665 20.38 -24.47 21.57
C ALA A 665 20.89 -25.17 20.31
N ASN A 666 21.78 -24.56 19.56
CA ASN A 666 22.31 -25.09 18.31
C ASN A 666 22.88 -26.52 18.48
N ASN A 667 23.65 -26.73 19.52
CA ASN A 667 24.35 -28.00 19.83
C ASN A 667 23.77 -28.70 21.06
N GLU A 668 22.55 -28.42 21.45
CA GLU A 668 21.96 -28.93 22.68
C GLU A 668 20.54 -29.42 22.49
N TYR A 669 20.32 -30.65 22.93
CA TYR A 669 18.96 -31.18 23.18
C TYR A 669 18.74 -31.40 24.66
N THR A 670 17.60 -30.94 25.13
CA THR A 670 17.11 -31.19 26.48
C THR A 670 16.09 -32.31 26.42
N VAL A 671 16.23 -33.31 27.25
CA VAL A 671 15.25 -34.38 27.41
C VAL A 671 14.71 -34.40 28.83
N GLU A 672 13.39 -34.41 28.94
CA GLU A 672 12.71 -34.53 30.22
C GLU A 672 12.62 -35.97 30.67
N GLY A 673 12.59 -36.16 31.99
CA GLY A 673 12.54 -37.49 32.61
C GLY A 673 11.33 -38.32 32.19
N LEU A 674 11.57 -39.62 32.10
CA LEU A 674 10.54 -40.60 31.84
C LEU A 674 9.76 -40.91 33.12
N HIS A 675 8.46 -41.19 33.00
CA HIS A 675 7.60 -41.51 34.15
C HIS A 675 7.43 -43.01 34.41
N ASN A 676 8.11 -43.82 33.62
CA ASN A 676 8.08 -45.29 33.79
C ASN A 676 9.50 -45.89 33.87
N GLY A 677 9.79 -46.65 34.90
CA GLY A 677 11.11 -47.28 35.17
C GLY A 677 11.63 -48.20 34.04
N ASP A 678 10.73 -48.72 33.23
CA ASP A 678 11.04 -49.59 32.10
C ASP A 678 11.02 -48.86 30.73
N ALA A 679 10.76 -47.58 30.71
CA ALA A 679 10.71 -46.80 29.47
C ALA A 679 12.10 -46.25 29.08
N PHE A 680 12.27 -46.00 27.80
CA PHE A 680 13.40 -45.22 27.26
C PHE A 680 12.95 -44.38 26.11
N THR A 681 13.70 -43.34 25.85
CA THR A 681 13.54 -42.48 24.69
C THR A 681 14.87 -42.30 23.96
N ILE A 682 14.81 -42.21 22.64
CA ILE A 682 15.99 -42.11 21.80
C ILE A 682 15.84 -41.05 20.73
N ALA A 683 16.83 -40.18 20.63
CA ALA A 683 17.00 -39.26 19.51
C ALA A 683 17.95 -39.93 18.50
N GLN A 684 17.40 -40.32 17.34
CA GLN A 684 18.07 -41.20 16.39
C GLN A 684 18.96 -40.47 15.41
N PHE A 685 20.15 -41.03 15.17
CA PHE A 685 21.01 -40.61 14.05
C PHE A 685 20.73 -41.49 12.81
N GLY A 686 21.75 -42.13 12.26
CA GLY A 686 21.63 -42.98 11.08
C GLY A 686 21.56 -44.49 11.44
N LYS A 687 21.36 -45.33 10.38
CA LYS A 687 21.48 -46.75 10.45
C LYS A 687 22.80 -47.17 9.80
N SER A 688 23.63 -47.88 10.53
CA SER A 688 24.94 -48.36 10.02
C SER A 688 25.38 -49.64 10.69
N GLU A 689 26.34 -50.34 10.07
CA GLU A 689 27.01 -51.54 10.65
C GLU A 689 28.13 -51.06 11.59
N ASN A 690 28.98 -50.15 11.14
CA ASN A 690 30.01 -49.49 11.93
C ASN A 690 29.61 -48.06 12.18
N PHE A 691 29.96 -47.52 13.35
CA PHE A 691 29.71 -46.12 13.66
C PHE A 691 30.56 -45.63 14.83
N ILE A 692 30.79 -44.36 14.90
CA ILE A 692 31.18 -43.60 16.08
C ILE A 692 30.07 -42.62 16.41
N VAL A 693 29.65 -42.52 17.65
CA VAL A 693 28.74 -41.52 18.19
C VAL A 693 29.29 -40.96 19.48
N SER A 694 29.24 -39.65 19.62
CA SER A 694 29.72 -38.96 20.82
C SER A 694 28.73 -37.85 21.21
N ALA A 695 28.54 -37.62 22.48
CA ALA A 695 27.83 -36.46 23.03
C ALA A 695 28.32 -36.07 24.41
N ARG A 696 28.34 -34.79 24.70
CA ARG A 696 28.53 -34.31 26.06
C ARG A 696 27.21 -34.34 26.80
N ILE A 697 27.16 -35.07 27.89
CA ILE A 697 25.97 -35.28 28.73
C ILE A 697 26.06 -34.39 29.97
N GLN A 698 25.06 -33.53 30.18
CA GLN A 698 24.97 -32.66 31.33
C GLN A 698 23.73 -32.96 32.18
N GLY A 699 23.84 -32.80 33.50
CA GLY A 699 22.78 -33.12 34.43
C GLY A 699 22.60 -34.64 34.64
N GLY A 700 23.56 -35.42 34.22
CA GLY A 700 23.48 -36.90 34.19
C GLY A 700 23.65 -37.62 35.53
N SER A 701 24.00 -36.93 36.62
CA SER A 701 24.20 -37.57 37.92
C SER A 701 22.99 -38.34 38.39
N GLY A 702 23.16 -39.62 38.61
CA GLY A 702 22.09 -40.54 38.98
C GLY A 702 21.11 -40.92 37.84
N MET A 703 21.36 -40.46 36.66
CA MET A 703 20.50 -40.76 35.47
C MET A 703 21.14 -41.85 34.61
N LYS A 704 20.29 -42.64 33.94
CA LYS A 704 20.76 -43.65 32.97
C LYS A 704 20.75 -43.03 31.56
N ALA A 705 21.59 -42.07 31.36
CA ALA A 705 21.81 -41.37 30.09
C ALA A 705 22.98 -41.98 29.31
N GLY A 706 22.85 -42.05 27.99
CA GLY A 706 23.89 -42.62 27.12
C GLY A 706 23.41 -42.84 25.70
N PHE A 707 23.78 -44.00 25.10
CA PHE A 707 23.40 -44.33 23.74
C PHE A 707 22.60 -45.65 23.69
N THR A 708 21.70 -45.73 22.74
CA THR A 708 20.92 -46.95 22.45
C THR A 708 21.07 -47.31 20.98
N MET A 709 21.28 -48.60 20.73
CA MET A 709 21.25 -49.20 19.41
C MET A 709 19.95 -49.98 19.25
N LEU A 710 19.20 -49.76 18.20
CA LEU A 710 17.99 -50.50 17.82
C LEU A 710 18.38 -51.55 16.80
N THR A 711 18.22 -52.81 17.16
CA THR A 711 18.74 -53.94 16.36
C THR A 711 17.68 -54.61 15.49
N GLY A 712 16.38 -54.41 15.76
CA GLY A 712 15.29 -55.00 14.98
C GLY A 712 15.11 -56.53 15.07
N GLY A 713 15.83 -57.21 15.97
CA GLY A 713 15.75 -58.66 16.20
C GLY A 713 15.15 -59.04 17.54
N THR A 714 15.45 -60.27 18.04
CA THR A 714 15.05 -60.71 19.37
C THR A 714 15.60 -59.88 20.49
N VAL A 715 16.69 -59.14 20.26
CA VAL A 715 17.22 -58.03 21.06
C VAL A 715 16.76 -56.75 20.40
N GLN A 716 15.67 -56.22 20.79
CA GLN A 716 15.08 -55.02 20.15
C GLN A 716 15.88 -53.75 20.38
N ASN A 717 16.67 -53.73 21.47
CA ASN A 717 17.58 -52.63 21.74
C ASN A 717 18.79 -53.08 22.57
N LEU A 718 19.89 -52.35 22.41
CA LEU A 718 21.07 -52.50 23.25
C LEU A 718 21.44 -51.07 23.76
N GLN A 719 21.35 -50.87 25.04
CA GLN A 719 21.52 -49.58 25.72
C GLN A 719 22.84 -49.61 26.46
N ILE A 720 23.63 -48.55 26.34
CA ILE A 720 24.87 -48.35 27.05
C ILE A 720 24.80 -46.99 27.69
N PHE A 721 24.89 -46.99 29.03
CA PHE A 721 24.69 -45.78 29.83
C PHE A 721 25.48 -45.84 31.14
N ARG A 722 25.64 -44.63 31.77
CA ARG A 722 26.16 -44.55 33.12
C ARG A 722 25.10 -45.11 34.13
N ASN A 723 25.50 -45.98 35.02
CA ASN A 723 24.65 -46.63 36.00
C ASN A 723 25.19 -46.50 37.44
N GLY A 724 25.50 -45.28 37.87
CA GLY A 724 26.01 -44.98 39.22
C GLY A 724 27.46 -45.39 39.42
N ASN A 725 27.84 -45.63 40.67
CA ASN A 725 29.18 -46.04 41.03
C ASN A 725 29.20 -47.53 41.49
N ASP A 726 30.35 -48.20 41.37
CA ASP A 726 30.54 -49.50 41.93
C ASP A 726 30.61 -49.39 43.47
N SER A 727 29.77 -50.16 44.16
CA SER A 727 29.64 -50.09 45.60
C SER A 727 30.87 -50.56 46.37
N ALA A 728 31.72 -51.36 45.77
CA ALA A 728 32.94 -51.91 46.40
C ALA A 728 34.13 -51.00 46.24
N THR A 729 34.30 -50.35 45.08
CA THR A 729 35.45 -49.53 44.71
C THR A 729 35.16 -48.04 44.61
N GLY A 730 33.88 -47.67 44.57
CA GLY A 730 33.43 -46.31 44.26
C GLY A 730 33.72 -45.85 42.81
N ALA A 731 34.21 -46.72 41.96
CA ALA A 731 34.46 -46.42 40.56
C ALA A 731 33.17 -46.19 39.79
N ARG A 732 33.21 -45.29 38.78
CA ARG A 732 32.06 -44.96 37.94
C ARG A 732 31.73 -46.14 37.06
N LYS A 733 30.45 -46.50 37.03
CA LYS A 733 29.96 -47.72 36.37
C LYS A 733 29.18 -47.42 35.14
N PHE A 734 29.65 -47.87 33.99
CA PHE A 734 28.94 -47.87 32.73
C PHE A 734 28.42 -49.27 32.41
N THR A 735 27.17 -49.38 32.03
CA THR A 735 26.47 -50.68 31.91
C THR A 735 25.86 -50.86 30.52
N MET A 736 25.99 -52.08 30.01
CA MET A 736 25.29 -52.57 28.86
C MET A 736 24.05 -53.31 29.32
N TYR A 737 22.89 -52.93 28.76
CA TYR A 737 21.59 -53.49 29.08
C TYR A 737 20.81 -53.75 27.81
N SER A 738 20.03 -54.81 27.76
CA SER A 738 19.13 -55.10 26.64
C SER A 738 17.79 -55.57 27.17
N TRP A 739 16.73 -55.19 26.47
CA TRP A 739 15.35 -55.57 26.79
C TRP A 739 15.13 -57.09 26.74
N GLY A 740 15.80 -57.79 25.87
CA GLY A 740 15.67 -59.26 25.71
C GLY A 740 16.36 -60.06 26.83
N VAL A 741 17.55 -59.65 27.17
CA VAL A 741 18.44 -60.44 28.05
C VAL A 741 18.81 -59.73 29.35
N GLN A 742 18.35 -58.50 29.51
CA GLN A 742 18.55 -57.61 30.69
C GLN A 742 20.04 -57.19 30.94
N TRP A 743 20.44 -57.13 32.19
CA TRP A 743 21.79 -56.66 32.56
C TRP A 743 22.87 -57.59 32.01
N ILE A 744 23.77 -57.09 31.17
CA ILE A 744 24.76 -57.90 30.45
C ILE A 744 26.12 -57.76 31.09
N LYS A 745 26.74 -56.58 31.05
CA LYS A 745 28.10 -56.36 31.56
C LYS A 745 28.30 -54.92 31.95
N SER A 746 29.18 -54.65 32.89
CA SER A 746 29.58 -53.29 33.26
C SER A 746 31.05 -53.08 33.03
N GLY A 747 31.39 -51.93 32.54
CA GLY A 747 32.75 -51.33 32.49
C GLY A 747 32.89 -50.36 33.66
N LEU A 748 34.05 -50.31 34.24
CA LEU A 748 34.34 -49.41 35.35
C LEU A 748 35.38 -48.37 34.93
N LEU A 749 35.09 -47.08 35.19
CA LEU A 749 36.05 -45.99 35.09
C LEU A 749 36.76 -45.84 36.42
N ASP A 750 38.09 -45.73 36.43
CA ASP A 750 38.87 -45.56 37.64
C ASP A 750 38.38 -44.40 38.48
N LYS A 751 38.30 -44.66 39.81
CA LYS A 751 37.85 -43.67 40.76
C LYS A 751 38.74 -42.41 40.79
N SER A 752 40.04 -42.57 40.50
CA SER A 752 41.01 -41.49 40.44
C SER A 752 41.00 -40.65 39.18
N ALA A 753 40.31 -41.12 38.12
CA ALA A 753 40.22 -40.42 36.89
C ALA A 753 39.44 -39.08 37.07
N PRO A 754 39.91 -37.95 36.58
CA PRO A 754 39.17 -36.71 36.60
C PRO A 754 37.87 -36.87 35.82
N PHE A 755 36.75 -36.76 36.50
CA PHE A 755 35.43 -36.98 35.94
C PHE A 755 34.38 -36.12 36.63
N ASP A 756 33.68 -35.34 35.88
CA ASP A 756 32.52 -34.61 36.37
C ASP A 756 31.26 -35.42 36.18
N ASP A 757 30.61 -35.81 37.29
CA ASP A 757 29.40 -36.64 37.27
C ASP A 757 28.20 -35.97 36.57
N ASP A 758 28.23 -34.65 36.51
CA ASP A 758 27.17 -33.86 35.91
C ASP A 758 27.51 -33.29 34.51
N ASN A 759 28.75 -33.49 34.04
CA ASN A 759 29.17 -32.98 32.73
C ASN A 759 30.33 -33.82 32.18
N TYR A 760 30.06 -34.76 31.31
CA TYR A 760 31.06 -35.66 30.73
C TYR A 760 30.73 -35.94 29.25
N THR A 761 31.77 -36.18 28.47
CA THR A 761 31.62 -36.61 27.05
C THR A 761 31.63 -38.12 27.00
N PHE A 762 30.57 -38.72 26.48
CA PHE A 762 30.45 -40.14 26.29
C PHE A 762 30.52 -40.47 24.80
N THR A 763 31.47 -41.40 24.43
CA THR A 763 31.68 -41.83 23.07
C THR A 763 31.50 -43.37 22.99
N LEU A 764 30.67 -43.80 22.05
CA LEU A 764 30.41 -45.19 21.73
C LEU A 764 30.81 -45.47 20.28
N ILE A 765 31.68 -46.46 20.12
CA ILE A 765 32.10 -46.96 18.82
C ILE A 765 31.63 -48.39 18.64
N LYS A 766 30.96 -48.67 17.52
CA LYS A 766 30.78 -50.06 17.00
C LYS A 766 31.65 -50.23 15.76
N TYR A 767 32.66 -51.13 15.89
CA TYR A 767 33.60 -51.39 14.81
C TYR A 767 34.03 -52.86 14.84
N GLU A 768 34.07 -53.52 13.68
CA GLU A 768 34.41 -54.94 13.55
C GLU A 768 33.70 -55.83 14.58
N LYS A 769 32.37 -55.62 14.76
CA LYS A 769 31.53 -56.39 15.72
C LYS A 769 31.89 -56.23 17.19
N LYS A 770 32.72 -55.24 17.52
CA LYS A 770 33.09 -54.89 18.89
C LYS A 770 32.47 -53.54 19.23
N LEU A 771 32.25 -53.32 20.54
CA LEU A 771 31.83 -52.06 21.07
C LEU A 771 32.92 -51.48 21.96
N HIS A 772 33.41 -50.27 21.63
CA HIS A 772 34.43 -49.55 22.38
C HIS A 772 33.79 -48.32 23.08
N LEU A 773 34.04 -48.15 24.34
CA LEU A 773 33.54 -47.08 25.17
C LEU A 773 34.65 -46.15 25.59
N TYR A 774 34.41 -44.85 25.46
CA TYR A 774 35.30 -43.78 25.94
C TYR A 774 34.48 -42.79 26.77
N VAL A 775 35.13 -42.21 27.78
CA VAL A 775 34.62 -41.15 28.62
C VAL A 775 35.67 -40.04 28.67
N ASP A 776 35.29 -38.81 28.30
CA ASP A 776 36.22 -37.65 28.22
C ASP A 776 37.49 -38.03 27.42
N ASN A 777 37.31 -38.70 26.28
CA ASN A 777 38.33 -39.23 25.37
C ASN A 777 39.28 -40.29 26.01
N THR A 778 38.96 -40.73 27.23
CA THR A 778 39.73 -41.83 27.87
C THR A 778 39.05 -43.18 27.55
N PHE A 779 39.84 -44.12 27.04
CA PHE A 779 39.35 -45.49 26.78
C PHE A 779 38.89 -46.16 28.07
N LEU A 780 37.72 -46.74 28.06
CA LEU A 780 37.11 -47.39 29.19
C LEU A 780 37.14 -48.93 29.07
N VAL A 781 36.54 -49.42 28.00
CA VAL A 781 36.39 -50.89 27.79
C VAL A 781 36.03 -51.23 26.36
N THR A 782 36.46 -52.42 25.92
CA THR A 782 35.92 -53.08 24.70
C THR A 782 35.01 -54.22 25.13
N PHE A 783 33.83 -54.28 24.57
CA PHE A 783 32.92 -55.42 24.64
C PHE A 783 33.02 -56.22 23.33
N GLU A 784 33.26 -57.51 23.41
CA GLU A 784 33.33 -58.38 22.24
C GLU A 784 32.85 -59.82 22.58
N GLY A 785 32.40 -60.57 21.60
CA GLY A 785 31.96 -61.96 21.74
C GLY A 785 30.58 -62.11 22.42
N THR A 786 30.48 -63.23 23.19
CA THR A 786 29.22 -63.66 23.81
C THR A 786 29.16 -63.40 25.32
N PHE A 787 28.07 -62.77 25.79
CA PHE A 787 27.85 -62.44 27.18
C PHE A 787 26.64 -63.19 27.73
N LYS A 788 26.85 -63.86 28.91
CA LYS A 788 25.73 -64.30 29.75
C LYS A 788 25.13 -63.10 30.45
N ALA A 789 23.85 -62.94 30.36
CA ALA A 789 23.08 -61.90 31.03
C ALA A 789 22.05 -62.51 31.98
N THR A 790 21.30 -61.66 32.71
CA THR A 790 20.35 -62.09 33.72
C THR A 790 19.25 -63.03 33.18
N LYS A 791 18.82 -62.84 31.94
CA LYS A 791 17.74 -63.62 31.32
C LYS A 791 18.10 -64.20 29.95
N GLY A 792 19.38 -64.45 29.67
CA GLY A 792 19.77 -65.05 28.40
C GLY A 792 21.21 -64.75 28.02
N THR A 793 21.52 -64.91 26.75
CA THR A 793 22.85 -64.72 26.18
C THR A 793 22.78 -63.71 25.07
N LEU A 794 23.71 -62.76 24.99
CA LEU A 794 23.89 -61.81 23.90
C LEU A 794 25.21 -62.10 23.21
N ASP A 795 25.17 -62.36 21.92
CA ASP A 795 26.35 -62.45 21.07
C ASP A 795 26.49 -61.22 20.21
N LEU A 796 27.47 -60.37 20.48
CA LEU A 796 27.72 -59.12 19.74
C LEU A 796 28.10 -59.40 18.27
N SER A 797 28.66 -60.57 17.97
CA SER A 797 29.03 -60.93 16.60
C SER A 797 27.85 -61.06 15.66
N THR A 798 26.67 -61.28 16.23
CA THR A 798 25.40 -61.41 15.48
C THR A 798 24.69 -60.07 15.20
N ILE A 799 25.17 -59.00 15.82
CA ILE A 799 24.56 -57.67 15.65
C ILE A 799 25.10 -57.03 14.37
N GLY A 800 24.24 -56.97 13.35
CA GLY A 800 24.54 -56.31 12.08
C GLY A 800 24.33 -54.78 12.15
N SER A 801 23.69 -54.25 11.12
CA SER A 801 23.34 -52.80 11.07
C SER A 801 22.33 -52.42 12.14
N VAL A 802 22.59 -51.34 12.83
CA VAL A 802 21.78 -50.79 13.91
C VAL A 802 21.43 -49.33 13.67
N THR A 803 20.30 -48.86 14.18
CA THR A 803 20.00 -47.45 14.33
C THR A 803 20.47 -47.02 15.71
N VAL A 804 21.40 -46.05 15.75
CA VAL A 804 21.94 -45.55 17.01
C VAL A 804 21.37 -44.16 17.36
N GLY A 805 21.24 -43.87 18.63
CA GLY A 805 20.81 -42.54 19.08
C GLY A 805 21.20 -42.25 20.52
N MET A 806 21.13 -40.97 20.89
CA MET A 806 21.21 -40.54 22.27
C MET A 806 19.97 -41.00 23.02
N SER A 807 20.13 -41.48 24.24
CA SER A 807 19.01 -42.04 24.98
C SER A 807 19.00 -41.72 26.47
N LEU A 808 17.78 -41.68 27.00
CA LEU A 808 17.50 -41.64 28.44
C LEU A 808 16.65 -42.86 28.79
N TYR A 809 17.02 -43.56 29.86
CA TYR A 809 16.34 -44.80 30.31
C TYR A 809 15.89 -44.66 31.77
N GLY A 810 14.69 -45.14 32.09
CA GLY A 810 14.16 -45.24 33.44
C GLY A 810 13.36 -44.02 33.94
N THR A 811 12.88 -44.09 35.15
CA THR A 811 12.07 -43.03 35.78
C THR A 811 12.96 -42.07 36.53
N TYR A 812 13.01 -40.80 36.05
CA TYR A 812 13.80 -39.75 36.66
C TYR A 812 13.07 -38.42 36.50
N SER A 813 12.98 -37.64 37.58
CA SER A 813 12.36 -36.31 37.55
C SER A 813 13.28 -35.17 37.10
N LYS A 814 14.50 -35.47 36.65
CA LYS A 814 15.49 -34.48 36.25
C LYS A 814 15.60 -34.37 34.73
N THR A 815 15.90 -33.20 34.28
CA THR A 815 16.23 -32.88 32.88
C THR A 815 17.69 -33.27 32.61
N VAL A 816 17.95 -33.91 31.47
CA VAL A 816 19.27 -34.23 30.96
C VAL A 816 19.48 -33.45 29.67
N LYS A 817 20.66 -32.91 29.49
CA LYS A 817 21.07 -32.25 28.26
C LYS A 817 22.11 -33.09 27.53
N PHE A 818 21.94 -33.19 26.21
CA PHE A 818 22.96 -33.75 25.32
C PHE A 818 23.47 -32.62 24.44
N CYS A 819 24.74 -32.34 24.53
CA CYS A 819 25.44 -31.23 23.85
C CYS A 819 26.53 -31.79 22.92
N ASP A 820 26.98 -30.97 21.97
CA ASP A 820 28.14 -31.20 21.11
C ASP A 820 28.15 -32.61 20.48
N TRP A 821 27.00 -33.16 20.15
CA TRP A 821 26.89 -34.52 19.60
C TRP A 821 27.52 -34.62 18.21
N SER A 822 28.09 -35.76 17.92
CA SER A 822 28.61 -36.13 16.60
C SER A 822 28.26 -37.54 16.27
N TYR A 823 28.13 -37.83 14.98
CA TYR A 823 27.91 -39.16 14.45
C TYR A 823 28.61 -39.32 13.11
N SER A 824 29.29 -40.41 12.93
CA SER A 824 29.82 -40.84 11.64
C SER A 824 29.70 -42.36 11.47
N ALA A 825 29.44 -42.78 10.24
CA ALA A 825 29.46 -44.16 9.81
C ALA A 825 30.66 -44.46 8.90
N ALA A 826 31.56 -43.52 8.72
CA ALA A 826 32.77 -43.68 7.92
C ALA A 826 33.85 -44.42 8.73
N ASP A 827 34.37 -45.56 8.19
CA ASP A 827 35.43 -46.33 8.84
C ASP A 827 36.72 -45.50 9.07
N SER A 828 37.00 -44.49 8.21
CA SER A 828 38.10 -43.56 8.40
C SER A 828 37.99 -42.77 9.71
N ASP A 829 36.81 -42.19 9.99
CA ASP A 829 36.60 -41.39 11.19
C ASP A 829 36.69 -42.23 12.47
N ILE A 830 36.19 -43.46 12.38
CA ILE A 830 36.23 -44.46 13.44
C ILE A 830 37.68 -44.81 13.77
N THR A 831 38.48 -45.20 12.77
CA THR A 831 39.88 -45.63 12.95
C THR A 831 40.78 -44.48 13.35
N GLU A 832 40.55 -43.28 12.83
CA GLU A 832 41.26 -42.08 13.25
C GLU A 832 41.04 -41.79 14.73
N TYR A 833 39.77 -41.81 15.18
CA TYR A 833 39.44 -41.58 16.58
C TYR A 833 40.06 -42.63 17.49
N MET A 834 39.96 -43.91 17.15
CA MET A 834 40.54 -45.02 17.94
C MET A 834 42.07 -44.90 17.99
N SER A 835 42.72 -44.57 16.88
CA SER A 835 44.17 -44.42 16.83
C SER A 835 44.65 -43.25 17.72
N ALA A 836 43.87 -42.19 17.80
CA ALA A 836 44.20 -41.00 18.63
C ALA A 836 44.00 -41.22 20.14
N HIS A 837 43.17 -42.19 20.55
CA HIS A 837 42.74 -42.34 21.95
C HIS A 837 42.97 -43.75 22.55
N ASN A 838 43.59 -44.70 21.83
CA ASN A 838 43.91 -46.05 22.32
C ASN A 838 45.38 -46.20 22.85
N SER A 839 46.06 -45.07 23.09
CA SER A 839 47.43 -45.10 23.60
C SER A 839 47.53 -45.25 25.13
#